data_56af55f0e68f3a341209323ea598fd97
#
_entry.id   56af55f0e68f3a341209323ea598fd97
#
_cell.length_a   1.000
_cell.length_b   1.000
_cell.length_c   1.000
_cell.angle_alpha   90.00
_cell.angle_beta   90.00
_cell.angle_gamma   90.00
#
_symmetry.space_group_name_H-M   'P 1'
#
loop_
_entity.id
_entity.type
_entity.pdbx_description
1 polymer ?
#
loop_
_entity_poly.entity_id
_entity_poly.type
_entity_poly.pdbx_seq_one_letter_code
_entity_poly.pdbx_strand_id
1 'polypeptide(L)'
;LYAGMRQSVTQGESDYLQSKGLTGFNYPVMSDGSLLLPLVDESGAVVAAQTITPQGDKRLLTGSAKRGAYHAVNAPESPQSVLIAEGLATALSVHLMRPDALAVAAIDAGNLLPVAEVMRRKYPQAQIIIAADNDHHQNGEANTGREAAEKAALSVAGWVALPPTDYKADWNDHHQQNGLEVATAAFNDSMYQIQGEAVKPRLQAIEGGKTDHPEKDPLKPHIESRKDGVFWVTPKVDKESGEIINAESWLCSPLEVIGTGRDDKDQYLIISWLAFGAGIRTTAAIPLADIGEREGWRTLKAGGVNVTTKNSLRAILADWLQRSGSRELWRVAHATGWQCGAYIMPDGEIIGTPQRPVLFSGRSSAAAGYTVAGTPESWLNSVARLAYGNYAMMTGIAAALAAPLIGVADRDGFGIHFYEQSSAGKTTTQNVASSLYGNPDALRLTWYGTALGLINEAAAHNDGLMPLDEVGQGADPISVSQSAYALFNGVGKLQGAKEGGNRDLKRWRTVAISTGEMDLETFIATAGRKTKAGQLVRLLNIPLSKAVRFHEHQTGKDHADALKDAYQHHHGAAGREWIRWLSDHQQQAIDAVRECEARWRSLIPADYGEQVHRVGARFAILEAALLLGGVVTGWDAQTCRDAIQHSYNAWLREFGTGNKEHQQIIEQTEAFLNAYGLSRFAPLGYDPRDLPIRDLAGYRKKGNHDGDPIIFYTFPATFEQEIARGFNVRQFAEVLKNAGMLTPPTSGRGYQGRVREGGRQIRVYVLNFMDEESSQPEE
;
A
#
# COMPACT_ATOMS: atom_id res chain seq x y z
N LEU A 1 26.08 -6.08 1.83
CA LEU A 1 27.24 -5.15 1.78
C LEU A 1 27.87 -4.98 3.16
N TYR A 2 27.16 -4.52 4.18
CA TYR A 2 27.69 -4.29 5.52
C TYR A 2 28.36 -5.55 6.13
N ALA A 3 27.68 -6.71 6.08
CA ALA A 3 28.21 -7.97 6.61
C ALA A 3 29.54 -8.40 5.96
N GLY A 4 29.70 -8.12 4.68
CA GLY A 4 30.97 -8.37 3.96
C GLY A 4 32.07 -7.36 4.36
N MET A 5 31.73 -6.09 4.47
CA MET A 5 32.68 -5.05 4.87
C MET A 5 33.15 -5.21 6.33
N ARG A 6 32.28 -5.66 7.24
CA ARG A 6 32.62 -5.94 8.63
C ARG A 6 33.71 -7.00 8.82
N GLN A 7 33.89 -7.90 7.85
CA GLN A 7 34.94 -8.93 7.91
C GLN A 7 36.33 -8.39 7.55
N SER A 8 36.40 -7.20 6.93
CA SER A 8 37.65 -6.58 6.46
C SER A 8 38.06 -5.32 7.22
N VAL A 9 37.41 -5.02 8.36
CA VAL A 9 37.72 -3.86 9.20
C VAL A 9 38.56 -4.25 10.41
N THR A 10 39.40 -3.34 10.87
CA THR A 10 40.14 -3.44 12.14
C THR A 10 39.59 -2.43 13.13
N GLN A 11 39.55 -2.79 14.42
CA GLN A 11 39.20 -1.84 15.47
C GLN A 11 40.41 -0.94 15.76
N GLY A 12 40.21 0.37 15.70
CA GLY A 12 41.30 1.31 15.93
C GLY A 12 40.85 2.77 15.94
N GLU A 13 41.79 3.65 16.17
CA GLU A 13 41.58 5.08 16.04
C GLU A 13 41.50 5.49 14.58
N SER A 14 40.70 6.44 14.27
CA SER A 14 40.46 6.92 12.90
C SER A 14 41.12 8.31 12.72
N ASP A 15 41.79 8.50 11.59
CA ASP A 15 42.34 9.78 11.19
C ASP A 15 41.30 10.90 11.16
N TYR A 16 40.05 10.54 10.73
CA TYR A 16 38.93 11.47 10.77
C TYR A 16 38.63 11.95 12.18
N LEU A 17 38.51 11.06 13.17
CA LEU A 17 38.24 11.43 14.54
C LEU A 17 39.42 12.20 15.19
N GLN A 18 40.66 11.81 14.84
CA GLN A 18 41.86 12.58 15.29
C GLN A 18 41.83 14.00 14.73
N SER A 19 41.48 14.20 13.46
CA SER A 19 41.32 15.53 12.85
C SER A 19 40.20 16.36 13.51
N LYS A 20 39.22 15.69 14.14
CA LYS A 20 38.14 16.27 14.90
C LYS A 20 38.45 16.43 16.40
N GLY A 21 39.72 16.27 16.82
CA GLY A 21 40.15 16.38 18.21
C GLY A 21 39.62 15.29 19.14
N LEU A 22 39.11 14.20 18.58
CA LEU A 22 38.47 13.10 19.30
C LEU A 22 39.39 11.87 19.31
N THR A 23 40.28 11.83 20.30
CA THR A 23 41.24 10.73 20.52
C THR A 23 40.69 9.73 21.55
N GLY A 24 41.17 8.48 21.50
CA GLY A 24 40.79 7.44 22.45
C GLY A 24 39.48 6.71 22.10
N PHE A 25 38.84 7.03 20.98
CA PHE A 25 37.68 6.31 20.48
C PHE A 25 38.08 5.29 19.44
N ASN A 26 37.74 4.01 19.68
CA ASN A 26 38.00 2.92 18.76
C ASN A 26 36.76 2.57 17.95
N TYR A 27 36.88 2.62 16.63
CA TYR A 27 35.83 2.32 15.68
C TYR A 27 36.30 1.30 14.62
N PRO A 28 35.35 0.65 13.90
CA PRO A 28 35.70 -0.17 12.75
C PRO A 28 36.30 0.69 11.63
N VAL A 29 37.59 0.49 11.32
CA VAL A 29 38.33 1.21 10.29
C VAL A 29 38.63 0.24 9.14
N MET A 30 38.34 0.66 7.91
CA MET A 30 38.62 -0.07 6.68
C MET A 30 40.09 0.09 6.26
N SER A 31 40.54 -0.75 5.32
CA SER A 31 41.92 -0.70 4.82
C SER A 31 42.34 0.61 4.16
N ASP A 32 41.38 1.40 3.68
CA ASP A 32 41.57 2.73 3.13
C ASP A 32 41.53 3.87 4.19
N GLY A 33 41.46 3.53 5.47
CA GLY A 33 41.35 4.47 6.58
C GLY A 33 39.92 4.98 6.83
N SER A 34 38.92 4.58 6.04
CA SER A 34 37.53 5.00 6.23
C SER A 34 36.89 4.32 7.43
N LEU A 35 36.11 5.07 8.21
CA LEU A 35 35.25 4.54 9.26
C LEU A 35 34.06 3.79 8.67
N LEU A 36 33.71 2.64 9.24
CA LEU A 36 32.45 1.93 8.96
C LEU A 36 31.52 2.05 10.17
N LEU A 37 30.49 2.88 10.05
CA LEU A 37 29.56 3.21 11.11
C LEU A 37 28.24 2.46 10.93
N PRO A 38 27.91 1.44 11.76
CA PRO A 38 26.61 0.77 11.71
C PRO A 38 25.53 1.64 12.31
N LEU A 39 24.34 1.60 11.71
CA LEU A 39 23.15 2.25 12.20
C LEU A 39 22.09 1.21 12.54
N VAL A 40 21.55 1.32 13.75
CA VAL A 40 20.55 0.41 14.27
C VAL A 40 19.16 1.04 14.27
N ASP A 41 18.14 0.21 14.12
CA ASP A 41 16.73 0.59 14.33
C ASP A 41 16.32 0.52 15.81
N GLU A 42 15.06 0.74 16.09
CA GLU A 42 14.47 0.69 17.43
C GLU A 42 14.66 -0.68 18.12
N SER A 43 14.71 -1.77 17.36
CA SER A 43 14.95 -3.13 17.85
C SER A 43 16.43 -3.44 18.14
N GLY A 44 17.36 -2.56 17.72
CA GLY A 44 18.80 -2.77 17.78
C GLY A 44 19.37 -3.55 16.59
N ALA A 45 18.57 -3.86 15.58
CA ALA A 45 19.03 -4.50 14.36
C ALA A 45 19.78 -3.51 13.47
N VAL A 46 20.91 -3.92 12.86
CA VAL A 46 21.65 -3.09 11.91
C VAL A 46 20.88 -3.03 10.59
N VAL A 47 20.30 -1.88 10.28
CA VAL A 47 19.46 -1.64 9.09
C VAL A 47 20.12 -0.71 8.06
N ALA A 48 21.18 -0.03 8.45
CA ALA A 48 21.95 0.88 7.61
C ALA A 48 23.42 0.91 8.03
N ALA A 49 24.28 1.45 7.19
CA ALA A 49 25.65 1.77 7.57
C ALA A 49 26.18 2.97 6.77
N GLN A 50 27.03 3.77 7.39
CA GLN A 50 27.70 4.92 6.78
C GLN A 50 29.21 4.67 6.75
N THR A 51 29.87 5.08 5.67
CA THR A 51 31.34 5.20 5.64
C THR A 51 31.73 6.68 5.75
N ILE A 52 32.79 6.96 6.50
CA ILE A 52 33.37 8.29 6.65
C ILE A 52 34.84 8.20 6.30
N THR A 53 35.27 8.91 5.25
CA THR A 53 36.66 8.91 4.82
C THR A 53 37.56 9.69 5.81
N PRO A 54 38.89 9.52 5.82
CA PRO A 54 39.79 10.32 6.60
C PRO A 54 39.62 11.83 6.38
N GLN A 55 39.19 12.26 5.20
CA GLN A 55 38.91 13.66 4.83
C GLN A 55 37.54 14.16 5.29
N GLY A 56 36.69 13.27 5.83
CA GLY A 56 35.36 13.59 6.35
C GLY A 56 34.20 13.42 5.36
N ASP A 57 34.43 12.86 4.17
CA ASP A 57 33.35 12.55 3.22
C ASP A 57 32.49 11.42 3.76
N LYS A 58 31.18 11.68 3.86
CA LYS A 58 30.19 10.76 4.41
C LYS A 58 29.37 10.11 3.30
N ARG A 59 29.29 8.78 3.26
CA ARG A 59 28.49 8.04 2.29
C ARG A 59 27.67 6.96 2.97
N LEU A 60 26.35 6.94 2.68
CA LEU A 60 25.49 5.88 3.13
C LEU A 60 25.59 4.68 2.18
N LEU A 61 25.66 3.46 2.71
CA LEU A 61 25.72 2.25 1.87
C LEU A 61 24.41 2.06 1.10
N THR A 62 24.52 1.60 -0.15
CA THR A 62 23.35 1.32 -1.00
C THR A 62 22.43 0.28 -0.35
N GLY A 63 21.14 0.53 -0.32
CA GLY A 63 20.13 -0.33 0.31
C GLY A 63 19.94 -0.09 1.81
N SER A 64 20.54 0.96 2.39
CA SER A 64 20.34 1.34 3.80
C SER A 64 18.95 1.91 4.06
N ALA A 65 18.26 1.39 5.09
CA ALA A 65 17.03 1.97 5.63
C ALA A 65 17.37 3.03 6.68
N LYS A 66 17.59 4.29 6.24
CA LYS A 66 18.11 5.38 7.09
C LYS A 66 17.09 5.92 8.07
N ARG A 67 15.80 6.01 7.71
CA ARG A 67 14.79 6.72 8.51
C ARG A 67 14.63 6.14 9.91
N GLY A 68 14.93 6.93 10.95
CA GLY A 68 14.86 6.52 12.35
C GLY A 68 16.02 5.62 12.80
N ALA A 69 16.95 5.25 11.90
CA ALA A 69 18.16 4.53 12.27
C ALA A 69 19.21 5.48 12.82
N TYR A 70 19.93 5.03 13.83
CA TYR A 70 20.92 5.85 14.56
C TYR A 70 22.16 5.03 14.92
N HIS A 71 23.24 5.74 15.23
CA HIS A 71 24.42 5.15 15.87
C HIS A 71 24.49 5.60 17.33
N ALA A 72 24.49 4.65 18.27
CA ALA A 72 24.69 4.93 19.68
C ALA A 72 26.19 4.98 20.02
N VAL A 73 26.64 6.09 20.59
CA VAL A 73 28.03 6.29 21.02
C VAL A 73 28.34 5.50 22.29
N ASN A 74 27.36 5.38 23.17
CA ASN A 74 27.41 4.63 24.43
C ASN A 74 26.08 3.92 24.68
N ALA A 75 26.01 3.07 25.69
CA ALA A 75 24.81 2.29 26.01
C ALA A 75 24.56 2.20 27.51
N PRO A 76 24.18 3.32 28.20
CA PRO A 76 23.78 3.28 29.59
C PRO A 76 22.49 2.48 29.78
N GLU A 77 22.37 1.68 30.85
CA GLU A 77 21.22 0.79 31.09
C GLU A 77 19.88 1.53 31.23
N SER A 78 19.92 2.72 31.89
CA SER A 78 18.71 3.51 32.14
C SER A 78 19.02 5.01 32.04
N PRO A 79 19.13 5.54 30.80
CA PRO A 79 19.52 6.93 30.61
C PRO A 79 18.43 7.89 31.10
N GLN A 80 18.82 8.84 31.95
CA GLN A 80 17.94 9.95 32.36
C GLN A 80 17.89 11.07 31.32
N SER A 81 18.89 11.12 30.44
CA SER A 81 18.96 12.06 29.31
C SER A 81 19.44 11.36 28.05
N VAL A 82 18.90 11.78 26.92
CA VAL A 82 19.31 11.34 25.59
C VAL A 82 19.73 12.54 24.77
N LEU A 83 20.96 12.51 24.26
CA LEU A 83 21.54 13.54 23.41
C LEU A 83 21.50 13.07 21.96
N ILE A 84 20.89 13.83 21.07
CA ILE A 84 20.78 13.49 19.67
C ILE A 84 21.52 14.56 18.86
N ALA A 85 22.56 14.15 18.14
CA ALA A 85 23.34 15.01 17.27
C ALA A 85 23.16 14.61 15.80
N GLU A 86 23.42 15.55 14.88
CA GLU A 86 23.39 15.25 13.46
C GLU A 86 24.50 14.29 13.06
N GLY A 87 25.74 14.55 13.44
CA GLY A 87 26.91 13.77 13.03
C GLY A 87 27.60 13.02 14.17
N LEU A 88 28.48 12.05 13.81
CA LEU A 88 29.24 11.25 14.75
C LEU A 88 30.17 12.12 15.62
N ALA A 89 30.91 13.08 15.03
CA ALA A 89 31.85 13.91 15.75
C ALA A 89 31.15 14.79 16.81
N THR A 90 30.00 15.37 16.42
CA THR A 90 29.15 16.14 17.36
C THR A 90 28.59 15.24 18.46
N ALA A 91 28.13 14.00 18.13
CA ALA A 91 27.63 13.05 19.11
C ALA A 91 28.71 12.64 20.15
N LEU A 92 29.95 12.41 19.69
CA LEU A 92 31.08 12.11 20.55
C LEU A 92 31.46 13.31 21.47
N SER A 93 31.45 14.51 20.91
CA SER A 93 31.75 15.73 21.73
C SER A 93 30.70 15.93 22.81
N VAL A 94 29.42 15.82 22.52
CA VAL A 94 28.36 15.98 23.54
C VAL A 94 28.33 14.81 24.53
N HIS A 95 28.76 13.60 24.10
CA HIS A 95 29.00 12.50 25.05
C HIS A 95 30.10 12.84 26.08
N LEU A 96 31.21 13.45 25.64
CA LEU A 96 32.25 13.88 26.54
C LEU A 96 31.78 15.00 27.53
N MET A 97 30.86 15.87 27.05
CA MET A 97 30.24 16.92 27.88
C MET A 97 29.25 16.37 28.91
N ARG A 98 28.53 15.28 28.53
CA ARG A 98 27.48 14.65 29.37
C ARG A 98 27.65 13.11 29.34
N PRO A 99 28.65 12.54 30.00
CA PRO A 99 29.00 11.11 29.89
C PRO A 99 27.93 10.16 30.45
N ASP A 100 27.08 10.64 31.37
CA ASP A 100 25.97 9.86 31.94
C ASP A 100 24.73 9.77 31.00
N ALA A 101 24.69 10.60 29.99
CA ALA A 101 23.60 10.58 29.00
C ALA A 101 23.85 9.55 27.90
N LEU A 102 22.78 9.03 27.31
CA LEU A 102 22.87 8.29 26.05
C LEU A 102 23.10 9.30 24.91
N ALA A 103 24.20 9.19 24.20
CA ALA A 103 24.48 10.00 23.03
C ALA A 103 24.31 9.19 21.73
N VAL A 104 23.60 9.75 20.75
CA VAL A 104 23.32 9.11 19.46
C VAL A 104 23.55 10.08 18.29
N ALA A 105 24.07 9.55 17.19
CA ALA A 105 24.20 10.26 15.92
C ALA A 105 23.03 9.86 14.99
N ALA A 106 22.31 10.85 14.48
CA ALA A 106 21.18 10.69 13.56
C ALA A 106 21.61 10.66 12.09
N ILE A 107 22.89 10.96 11.79
CA ILE A 107 23.57 10.88 10.50
C ILE A 107 23.34 12.09 9.59
N ASP A 108 22.17 12.70 9.59
CA ASP A 108 21.89 13.99 8.93
C ASP A 108 20.70 14.71 9.56
N ALA A 109 20.55 16.01 9.23
CA ALA A 109 19.48 16.89 9.75
C ALA A 109 18.07 16.34 9.49
N GLY A 110 17.83 15.73 8.32
CA GLY A 110 16.53 15.17 7.95
C GLY A 110 16.11 13.94 8.77
N ASN A 111 17.07 13.31 9.44
CA ASN A 111 16.81 12.14 10.29
C ASN A 111 16.74 12.47 11.80
N LEU A 112 17.00 13.73 12.21
CA LEU A 112 16.88 14.15 13.61
C LEU A 112 15.48 13.89 14.19
N LEU A 113 14.44 14.30 13.48
CA LEU A 113 13.04 14.10 13.90
C LEU A 113 12.67 12.61 14.02
N PRO A 114 12.88 11.74 13.02
CA PRO A 114 12.61 10.31 13.15
C PRO A 114 13.37 9.64 14.29
N VAL A 115 14.64 10.02 14.51
CA VAL A 115 15.46 9.48 15.63
C VAL A 115 14.96 9.97 16.99
N ALA A 116 14.56 11.23 17.10
CA ALA A 116 13.98 11.77 18.33
C ALA A 116 12.69 11.02 18.71
N GLU A 117 11.83 10.73 17.75
CA GLU A 117 10.61 9.93 17.96
C GLU A 117 10.92 8.49 18.40
N VAL A 118 11.93 7.85 17.81
CA VAL A 118 12.43 6.53 18.26
C VAL A 118 12.92 6.59 19.69
N MET A 119 13.74 7.60 20.04
CA MET A 119 14.29 7.76 21.39
C MET A 119 13.19 8.04 22.42
N ARG A 120 12.17 8.83 22.10
CA ARG A 120 11.02 9.07 22.99
C ARG A 120 10.23 7.80 23.26
N ARG A 121 9.99 6.96 22.25
CA ARG A 121 9.31 5.66 22.45
C ARG A 121 10.16 4.71 23.31
N LYS A 122 11.46 4.65 23.04
CA LYS A 122 12.38 3.75 23.76
C LYS A 122 12.65 4.18 25.20
N TYR A 123 12.70 5.50 25.43
CA TYR A 123 12.96 6.10 26.74
C TYR A 123 11.91 7.17 27.08
N PRO A 124 10.68 6.76 27.44
CA PRO A 124 9.55 7.67 27.61
C PRO A 124 9.74 8.78 28.65
N GLN A 125 10.56 8.52 29.69
CA GLN A 125 10.79 9.45 30.79
C GLN A 125 12.09 10.24 30.65
N ALA A 126 12.96 9.90 29.69
CA ALA A 126 14.25 10.58 29.56
C ALA A 126 14.09 12.00 29.01
N GLN A 127 14.95 12.90 29.46
CA GLN A 127 15.09 14.24 28.89
C GLN A 127 15.76 14.10 27.50
N ILE A 128 15.03 14.41 26.43
CA ILE A 128 15.61 14.41 25.08
C ILE A 128 16.16 15.80 24.76
N ILE A 129 17.44 15.86 24.39
CA ILE A 129 18.12 17.10 24.02
C ILE A 129 18.71 16.94 22.64
N ILE A 130 18.32 17.82 21.71
CA ILE A 130 18.89 17.85 20.37
C ILE A 130 20.09 18.80 20.37
N ALA A 131 21.28 18.24 20.16
CA ALA A 131 22.51 18.98 19.97
C ALA A 131 22.54 19.51 18.52
N ALA A 132 22.08 20.74 18.37
CA ALA A 132 21.86 21.36 17.06
C ALA A 132 23.17 21.84 16.44
N ASP A 133 23.22 21.82 15.09
CA ASP A 133 24.25 22.55 14.34
C ASP A 133 23.77 24.00 14.13
N ASN A 134 24.64 24.94 14.34
CA ASN A 134 24.39 26.38 14.11
C ASN A 134 24.84 26.72 12.67
N ASP A 135 23.94 26.58 11.70
CA ASP A 135 24.20 26.99 10.33
C ASP A 135 23.98 28.49 10.12
N HIS A 136 24.66 29.31 10.95
CA HIS A 136 24.54 30.75 10.87
C HIS A 136 25.12 31.29 9.55
N HIS A 137 24.31 32.02 8.81
CA HIS A 137 24.69 32.69 7.57
C HIS A 137 24.65 34.20 7.75
N GLN A 138 25.75 34.90 7.42
CA GLN A 138 25.81 36.35 7.48
C GLN A 138 24.83 37.08 6.54
N ASN A 139 24.25 36.37 5.58
CA ASN A 139 23.37 36.92 4.56
C ASN A 139 21.88 36.83 4.91
N GLY A 140 21.50 36.42 6.10
CA GLY A 140 20.10 36.28 6.55
C GLY A 140 19.37 35.08 5.98
N GLU A 141 20.09 34.09 5.45
CA GLU A 141 19.51 32.80 5.06
C GLU A 141 19.07 31.99 6.29
N ALA A 142 18.10 31.09 6.11
CA ALA A 142 17.54 30.27 7.16
C ALA A 142 18.61 29.36 7.80
N ASN A 143 18.64 29.26 9.14
CA ASN A 143 19.52 28.36 9.90
C ASN A 143 18.91 26.93 9.88
N THR A 144 19.25 26.15 8.84
CA THR A 144 18.65 24.84 8.59
C THR A 144 18.92 23.82 9.68
N GLY A 145 20.12 23.83 10.28
CA GLY A 145 20.46 22.95 11.40
C GLY A 145 19.62 23.26 12.64
N ARG A 146 19.49 24.53 12.99
CA ARG A 146 18.61 24.99 14.06
C ARG A 146 17.16 24.63 13.83
N GLU A 147 16.60 24.91 12.65
CA GLU A 147 15.21 24.61 12.32
C GLU A 147 14.90 23.12 12.40
N ALA A 148 15.80 22.27 11.89
CA ALA A 148 15.66 20.81 11.96
C ALA A 148 15.68 20.31 13.42
N ALA A 149 16.57 20.85 14.25
CA ALA A 149 16.68 20.52 15.67
C ALA A 149 15.44 20.98 16.45
N GLU A 150 14.97 22.21 16.21
CA GLU A 150 13.77 22.76 16.83
C GLU A 150 12.53 21.93 16.49
N LYS A 151 12.38 21.53 15.23
CA LYS A 151 11.29 20.64 14.79
C LYS A 151 11.34 19.27 15.47
N ALA A 152 12.54 18.69 15.60
CA ALA A 152 12.72 17.39 16.26
C ALA A 152 12.41 17.50 17.76
N ALA A 153 12.91 18.53 18.44
CA ALA A 153 12.67 18.76 19.86
C ALA A 153 11.17 18.98 20.16
N LEU A 154 10.49 19.78 19.34
CA LEU A 154 9.05 20.06 19.50
C LEU A 154 8.21 18.77 19.43
N SER A 155 8.54 17.85 18.51
CA SER A 155 7.79 16.61 18.33
C SER A 155 7.82 15.67 19.54
N VAL A 156 8.85 15.78 20.37
CA VAL A 156 9.09 14.89 21.53
C VAL A 156 9.06 15.62 22.89
N ALA A 157 8.58 16.85 22.93
CA ALA A 157 8.67 17.72 24.10
C ALA A 157 10.09 17.76 24.68
N GLY A 158 11.07 17.90 23.79
CA GLY A 158 12.50 17.90 24.10
C GLY A 158 13.09 19.30 24.22
N TRP A 159 14.39 19.34 24.31
CA TRP A 159 15.23 20.55 24.43
C TRP A 159 16.12 20.67 23.20
N VAL A 160 16.54 21.89 22.89
CA VAL A 160 17.56 22.19 21.89
C VAL A 160 18.76 22.82 22.62
N ALA A 161 19.95 22.35 22.28
CA ALA A 161 21.21 23.01 22.66
C ALA A 161 21.87 23.50 21.36
N LEU A 162 22.01 24.81 21.20
CA LEU A 162 22.61 25.46 20.03
C LEU A 162 23.94 26.09 20.40
N PRO A 163 25.05 25.85 19.64
CA PRO A 163 26.34 26.54 19.91
C PRO A 163 26.17 28.07 19.91
N PRO A 164 26.66 28.78 20.95
CA PRO A 164 26.49 30.22 21.06
C PRO A 164 27.52 30.97 20.20
N THR A 165 27.45 30.77 18.89
CA THR A 165 28.37 31.36 17.91
C THR A 165 27.61 32.27 16.94
N ASP A 166 28.29 33.30 16.45
CA ASP A 166 27.81 34.19 15.40
C ASP A 166 28.32 33.77 14.00
N TYR A 167 28.81 32.54 13.89
CA TYR A 167 29.28 31.87 12.70
C TYR A 167 28.82 30.42 12.66
N LYS A 168 28.93 29.77 11.49
CA LYS A 168 28.59 28.36 11.32
C LYS A 168 29.49 27.47 12.17
N ALA A 169 28.90 26.72 13.12
CA ALA A 169 29.61 25.81 13.99
C ALA A 169 28.70 24.70 14.52
N ASP A 170 29.28 23.53 14.74
CA ASP A 170 28.65 22.46 15.51
C ASP A 170 29.29 22.37 16.93
N TRP A 171 28.76 21.45 17.77
CA TRP A 171 29.30 21.27 19.13
C TRP A 171 30.70 20.65 19.15
N ASN A 172 31.13 19.95 18.09
CA ASN A 172 32.50 19.50 17.97
C ASN A 172 33.46 20.66 17.66
N ASP A 173 33.06 21.56 16.76
CA ASP A 173 33.85 22.77 16.47
C ASP A 173 33.98 23.64 17.69
N HIS A 174 32.89 23.84 18.47
CA HIS A 174 32.94 24.60 19.70
C HIS A 174 33.83 23.94 20.79
N HIS A 175 33.78 22.61 20.89
CA HIS A 175 34.63 21.83 21.79
C HIS A 175 36.10 21.94 21.43
N GLN A 176 36.46 21.81 20.14
CA GLN A 176 37.83 21.92 19.69
C GLN A 176 38.44 23.33 19.96
N GLN A 177 37.65 24.38 19.76
CA GLN A 177 38.12 25.75 19.90
C GLN A 177 38.25 26.20 21.34
N ASN A 178 37.37 25.78 22.23
CA ASN A 178 37.24 26.32 23.58
C ASN A 178 37.62 25.32 24.70
N GLY A 179 37.86 24.06 24.35
CA GLY A 179 38.09 22.98 25.29
C GLY A 179 36.83 22.43 25.93
N LEU A 180 36.94 21.24 26.56
CA LEU A 180 35.81 20.48 27.06
C LEU A 180 35.03 21.19 28.17
N GLU A 181 35.71 21.83 29.10
CA GLU A 181 35.10 22.50 30.27
C GLU A 181 34.21 23.67 29.83
N VAL A 182 34.74 24.55 28.95
CA VAL A 182 33.99 25.69 28.41
C VAL A 182 32.83 25.22 27.52
N ALA A 183 33.07 24.23 26.70
CA ALA A 183 32.01 23.67 25.84
C ALA A 183 30.90 23.02 26.67
N THR A 184 31.22 22.35 27.78
CA THR A 184 30.22 21.75 28.70
C THR A 184 29.35 22.83 29.35
N ALA A 185 29.97 23.92 29.85
CA ALA A 185 29.21 25.02 30.39
C ALA A 185 28.29 25.65 29.34
N ALA A 186 28.85 25.99 28.18
CA ALA A 186 28.07 26.54 27.06
C ALA A 186 26.92 25.64 26.59
N PHE A 187 27.13 24.32 26.54
CA PHE A 187 26.09 23.35 26.18
C PHE A 187 24.92 23.40 27.17
N ASN A 188 25.19 23.40 28.45
CA ASN A 188 24.18 23.46 29.51
C ASN A 188 23.43 24.80 29.53
N ASP A 189 24.13 25.90 29.34
CA ASP A 189 23.56 27.26 29.37
C ASP A 189 22.74 27.58 28.10
N SER A 190 23.06 26.95 26.97
CA SER A 190 22.37 27.17 25.70
C SER A 190 21.09 26.35 25.51
N MET A 191 20.76 25.48 26.49
CA MET A 191 19.57 24.64 26.37
C MET A 191 18.28 25.44 26.50
N TYR A 192 17.38 25.31 25.53
CA TYR A 192 16.05 25.91 25.56
C TYR A 192 14.98 24.96 25.09
N GLN A 193 13.76 25.20 25.54
CA GLN A 193 12.55 24.53 24.99
C GLN A 193 11.82 25.50 24.08
N ILE A 194 11.35 24.95 22.96
CA ILE A 194 10.44 25.69 22.09
C ILE A 194 9.08 25.70 22.78
N GLN A 195 8.57 26.88 23.14
CA GLN A 195 7.20 27.04 23.58
C GLN A 195 6.28 26.94 22.36
N GLY A 196 6.05 25.71 21.91
CA GLY A 196 4.87 25.35 21.12
C GLY A 196 3.73 25.16 22.10
N GLU A 197 2.55 25.65 21.80
CA GLU A 197 1.38 25.48 22.66
C GLU A 197 1.22 24.01 23.06
N ALA A 198 1.48 23.73 24.33
CA ALA A 198 1.32 22.42 24.94
C ALA A 198 -0.17 22.04 24.90
N VAL A 199 -0.42 20.76 24.59
CA VAL A 199 -1.70 20.07 24.84
C VAL A 199 -2.23 20.47 26.22
N LYS A 200 -3.32 21.21 26.27
CA LYS A 200 -3.92 21.71 27.49
C LYS A 200 -4.45 20.58 28.36
N PRO A 201 -4.11 20.53 29.65
CA PRO A 201 -4.92 19.82 30.62
C PRO A 201 -6.17 20.63 30.92
N ARG A 202 -7.28 19.93 31.09
CA ARG A 202 -8.58 20.28 31.62
C ARG A 202 -8.73 21.71 32.16
N LEU A 203 -9.64 22.46 31.54
CA LEU A 203 -10.20 23.70 32.04
C LEU A 203 -10.86 23.51 33.43
N GLN A 204 -10.28 24.11 34.47
CA GLN A 204 -11.04 24.56 35.63
C GLN A 204 -11.57 25.96 35.32
N ALA A 205 -12.85 26.11 35.45
CA ALA A 205 -13.52 27.42 35.33
C ALA A 205 -12.97 28.36 36.41
N ILE A 206 -12.39 29.47 35.98
CA ILE A 206 -12.17 30.65 36.85
C ILE A 206 -13.28 31.66 36.44
N GLU A 207 -14.15 31.91 37.38
CA GLU A 207 -15.17 32.99 37.24
C GLU A 207 -14.44 34.35 37.27
N GLY A 208 -14.83 35.22 36.35
CA GLY A 208 -14.72 36.66 36.50
C GLY A 208 -13.43 37.29 35.97
N GLY A 209 -13.28 37.39 34.68
CA GLY A 209 -12.44 38.42 34.06
C GLY A 209 -13.23 39.08 32.92
N LYS A 210 -13.55 40.34 33.05
CA LYS A 210 -14.07 41.14 31.97
C LYS A 210 -13.11 41.07 30.78
N THR A 211 -13.53 40.44 29.67
CA THR A 211 -12.88 40.57 28.41
C THR A 211 -13.16 41.95 27.85
N ASP A 212 -12.17 42.84 27.95
CA ASP A 212 -12.16 44.03 27.11
C ASP A 212 -12.06 43.59 25.65
N HIS A 213 -13.17 43.49 24.98
CA HIS A 213 -13.20 43.56 23.53
C HIS A 213 -12.67 44.94 23.14
N PRO A 214 -11.65 45.09 22.30
CA PRO A 214 -11.32 46.38 21.76
C PRO A 214 -12.61 46.90 21.08
N GLU A 215 -13.10 48.07 21.49
CA GLU A 215 -14.21 48.76 20.84
C GLU A 215 -13.95 48.71 19.34
N LYS A 216 -14.82 48.02 18.59
CA LYS A 216 -14.77 48.00 17.14
C LYS A 216 -14.94 49.43 16.68
N ASP A 217 -13.89 50.01 16.11
CA ASP A 217 -13.97 51.31 15.45
C ASP A 217 -15.16 51.27 14.46
N PRO A 218 -16.27 52.00 14.72
CA PRO A 218 -17.48 51.94 13.91
C PRO A 218 -17.29 52.43 12.47
N LEU A 219 -16.14 53.07 12.18
CA LEU A 219 -15.79 53.56 10.85
C LEU A 219 -14.85 52.62 10.09
N LYS A 220 -14.40 51.52 10.73
CA LYS A 220 -13.50 50.59 10.07
C LYS A 220 -14.24 49.61 9.14
N PRO A 221 -13.89 49.52 7.87
CA PRO A 221 -14.45 48.51 6.96
C PRO A 221 -14.27 47.10 7.52
N HIS A 222 -15.32 46.26 7.41
CA HIS A 222 -15.30 44.91 7.93
C HIS A 222 -16.21 43.98 7.09
N ILE A 223 -16.07 42.66 7.33
CA ILE A 223 -16.91 41.65 6.69
C ILE A 223 -17.98 41.19 7.70
N GLU A 224 -19.20 41.09 7.21
CA GLU A 224 -20.32 40.49 7.93
C GLU A 224 -20.78 39.22 7.22
N SER A 225 -20.87 38.13 7.97
CA SER A 225 -21.51 36.89 7.53
C SER A 225 -22.93 36.85 8.04
N ARG A 226 -23.89 36.81 7.13
CA ARG A 226 -25.33 36.82 7.40
C ARG A 226 -25.99 35.58 6.78
N LYS A 227 -27.30 35.37 7.08
CA LYS A 227 -28.07 34.24 6.53
C LYS A 227 -28.23 34.29 5.00
N ASP A 228 -28.17 35.47 4.41
CA ASP A 228 -28.37 35.77 3.00
C ASP A 228 -27.05 35.93 2.21
N GLY A 229 -25.90 35.93 2.90
CA GLY A 229 -24.59 36.05 2.25
C GLY A 229 -23.49 36.57 3.15
N VAL A 230 -22.34 36.74 2.53
CA VAL A 230 -21.15 37.41 3.12
C VAL A 230 -21.02 38.76 2.44
N PHE A 231 -20.90 39.81 3.24
CA PHE A 231 -20.92 41.22 2.80
C PHE A 231 -19.64 41.93 3.24
N TRP A 232 -19.12 42.79 2.37
CA TRP A 232 -18.13 43.79 2.70
C TRP A 232 -18.86 45.10 3.08
N VAL A 233 -18.74 45.52 4.32
CA VAL A 233 -19.38 46.72 4.87
C VAL A 233 -18.33 47.81 4.97
N THR A 234 -18.61 48.96 4.36
CA THR A 234 -17.78 50.14 4.40
C THR A 234 -18.55 51.28 5.04
N PRO A 235 -18.37 51.52 6.35
CA PRO A 235 -19.03 52.64 7.05
C PRO A 235 -18.51 53.98 6.52
N LYS A 236 -19.43 54.94 6.35
CA LYS A 236 -19.13 56.34 5.97
C LYS A 236 -19.96 57.26 6.83
N VAL A 237 -19.36 58.36 7.27
CA VAL A 237 -20.12 59.41 7.93
C VAL A 237 -20.80 60.26 6.88
N ASP A 238 -22.11 60.37 6.95
CA ASP A 238 -22.90 61.31 6.15
C ASP A 238 -22.56 62.76 6.56
N LYS A 239 -22.23 63.58 5.58
CA LYS A 239 -21.76 64.96 5.84
C LYS A 239 -22.85 65.91 6.31
N GLU A 240 -24.12 65.59 6.04
CA GLU A 240 -25.24 66.44 6.38
C GLU A 240 -25.88 66.04 7.71
N SER A 241 -26.07 64.73 7.96
CA SER A 241 -26.71 64.22 9.17
C SER A 241 -25.74 63.85 10.30
N GLY A 242 -24.44 63.63 9.96
CA GLY A 242 -23.48 63.11 10.93
C GLY A 242 -23.64 61.59 11.27
N GLU A 243 -24.60 60.94 10.66
CA GLU A 243 -24.91 59.53 10.88
C GLU A 243 -23.95 58.62 10.11
N ILE A 244 -23.69 57.40 10.66
CA ILE A 244 -22.88 56.40 9.97
C ILE A 244 -23.77 55.62 9.02
N ILE A 245 -23.52 55.77 7.72
CA ILE A 245 -24.17 55.00 6.66
C ILE A 245 -23.26 53.87 6.23
N ASN A 246 -23.76 52.63 6.25
CA ASN A 246 -23.05 51.44 5.83
C ASN A 246 -23.25 51.16 4.33
N ALA A 247 -22.19 51.36 3.53
CA ALA A 247 -22.20 50.95 2.15
C ALA A 247 -21.85 49.46 2.10
N GLU A 248 -22.73 48.62 1.56
CA GLU A 248 -22.61 47.18 1.52
C GLU A 248 -22.27 46.67 0.11
N SER A 249 -21.38 45.72 0.03
CA SER A 249 -21.07 44.98 -1.20
C SER A 249 -21.15 43.50 -0.95
N TRP A 250 -22.02 42.79 -1.67
CA TRP A 250 -22.16 41.35 -1.57
C TRP A 250 -20.91 40.64 -2.13
N LEU A 251 -20.36 39.66 -1.38
CA LEU A 251 -19.17 38.91 -1.73
C LEU A 251 -19.49 37.49 -2.25
N CYS A 252 -20.29 36.74 -1.48
CA CYS A 252 -20.65 35.35 -1.85
C CYS A 252 -21.92 34.91 -1.07
N SER A 253 -22.48 33.75 -1.47
CA SER A 253 -23.48 33.01 -0.69
C SER A 253 -22.95 32.68 0.71
N PRO A 254 -23.87 32.38 1.68
CA PRO A 254 -23.44 31.99 3.02
C PRO A 254 -22.49 30.82 3.01
N LEU A 255 -21.32 30.97 3.66
CA LEU A 255 -20.34 29.93 3.88
C LEU A 255 -19.61 30.17 5.20
N GLU A 256 -18.99 29.12 5.71
CA GLU A 256 -18.30 29.14 7.00
C GLU A 256 -16.97 28.36 6.89
N VAL A 257 -15.89 28.94 7.42
CA VAL A 257 -14.63 28.23 7.63
C VAL A 257 -14.74 27.48 8.95
N ILE A 258 -14.88 26.15 8.88
CA ILE A 258 -15.10 25.27 10.05
C ILE A 258 -13.83 24.65 10.61
N GLY A 259 -12.70 24.77 9.88
CA GLY A 259 -11.43 24.23 10.34
C GLY A 259 -10.27 24.47 9.38
N THR A 260 -9.12 23.99 9.80
CA THR A 260 -7.92 23.87 8.97
C THR A 260 -7.58 22.40 8.78
N GLY A 261 -7.40 21.97 7.53
CA GLY A 261 -7.08 20.60 7.18
C GLY A 261 -5.60 20.41 6.87
N ARG A 262 -5.13 19.17 7.00
CA ARG A 262 -3.81 18.77 6.57
C ARG A 262 -3.82 17.33 6.04
N ASP A 263 -3.17 17.11 4.92
CA ASP A 263 -2.70 15.78 4.49
C ASP A 263 -1.18 15.66 4.76
N ASP A 264 -0.50 14.77 4.06
CA ASP A 264 0.95 14.55 4.23
C ASP A 264 1.81 15.65 3.57
N LYS A 265 1.22 16.51 2.71
CA LYS A 265 1.94 17.50 1.91
C LYS A 265 1.40 18.91 2.07
N ASP A 266 0.08 19.06 1.97
CA ASP A 266 -0.58 20.34 1.83
C ASP A 266 -1.40 20.69 3.08
N GLN A 267 -1.67 21.99 3.22
CA GLN A 267 -2.59 22.54 4.18
C GLN A 267 -3.84 23.05 3.46
N TYR A 268 -4.98 22.93 4.14
CA TYR A 268 -6.30 23.21 3.58
C TYR A 268 -7.09 24.13 4.51
N LEU A 269 -8.00 24.89 3.93
CA LEU A 269 -9.16 25.40 4.66
C LEU A 269 -10.34 24.44 4.49
N ILE A 270 -11.00 24.12 5.58
CA ILE A 270 -12.23 23.32 5.57
C ILE A 270 -13.39 24.30 5.59
N ILE A 271 -14.13 24.36 4.47
CA ILE A 271 -15.21 25.32 4.26
C ILE A 271 -16.51 24.55 4.10
N SER A 272 -17.55 24.99 4.81
CA SER A 272 -18.89 24.42 4.75
C SER A 272 -19.90 25.46 4.28
N TRP A 273 -20.87 25.05 3.45
CA TRP A 273 -21.95 25.91 2.94
C TRP A 273 -23.21 25.11 2.62
N LEU A 274 -24.30 25.82 2.36
CA LEU A 274 -25.53 25.25 1.79
C LEU A 274 -25.49 25.43 0.28
N ALA A 275 -25.53 24.34 -0.47
CA ALA A 275 -25.53 24.37 -1.93
C ALA A 275 -26.80 25.07 -2.45
N PHE A 276 -26.60 26.01 -3.40
CA PHE A 276 -27.70 26.78 -3.97
C PHE A 276 -28.74 25.85 -4.64
N GLY A 277 -30.00 26.03 -4.30
CA GLY A 277 -31.13 25.28 -4.87
C GLY A 277 -31.34 23.87 -4.32
N ALA A 278 -30.33 23.25 -3.70
CA ALA A 278 -30.43 21.88 -3.18
C ALA A 278 -30.68 21.79 -1.68
N GLY A 279 -30.41 22.85 -0.91
CA GLY A 279 -30.56 22.85 0.56
C GLY A 279 -29.66 21.86 1.29
N ILE A 280 -28.68 21.25 0.58
CA ILE A 280 -27.77 20.27 1.12
C ILE A 280 -26.51 20.98 1.65
N ARG A 281 -26.14 20.69 2.89
CA ARG A 281 -24.87 21.17 3.45
C ARG A 281 -23.69 20.42 2.80
N THR A 282 -22.81 21.16 2.18
CA THR A 282 -21.60 20.64 1.54
C THR A 282 -20.37 21.13 2.32
N THR A 283 -19.36 20.28 2.40
CA THR A 283 -18.07 20.62 3.02
C THR A 283 -16.95 20.23 2.05
N ALA A 284 -15.97 21.10 1.89
CA ALA A 284 -14.79 20.81 1.06
C ALA A 284 -13.48 21.27 1.74
N ALA A 285 -12.41 20.53 1.46
CA ALA A 285 -11.05 20.94 1.77
C ALA A 285 -10.49 21.68 0.54
N ILE A 286 -10.17 22.94 0.69
CA ILE A 286 -9.56 23.74 -0.36
C ILE A 286 -8.10 24.00 0.04
N PRO A 287 -7.10 23.60 -0.81
CA PRO A 287 -5.70 23.89 -0.54
C PRO A 287 -5.49 25.38 -0.25
N LEU A 288 -4.66 25.69 0.74
CA LEU A 288 -4.35 27.10 1.04
C LEU A 288 -3.75 27.83 -0.16
N ALA A 289 -2.98 27.12 -0.99
CA ALA A 289 -2.41 27.66 -2.22
C ALA A 289 -3.48 28.07 -3.26
N ASP A 290 -4.68 27.48 -3.19
CA ASP A 290 -5.78 27.75 -4.14
C ASP A 290 -6.72 28.84 -3.63
N ILE A 291 -6.58 29.30 -2.38
CA ILE A 291 -7.43 30.35 -1.82
C ILE A 291 -7.14 31.67 -2.50
N GLY A 292 -8.13 32.21 -3.19
CA GLY A 292 -7.98 33.41 -4.01
C GLY A 292 -7.66 33.12 -5.48
N GLU A 293 -7.19 31.92 -5.78
CA GLU A 293 -6.86 31.48 -7.12
C GLU A 293 -8.06 30.88 -7.87
N ARG A 294 -7.87 30.64 -9.16
CA ARG A 294 -8.90 30.15 -10.07
C ARG A 294 -9.48 28.81 -9.63
N GLU A 295 -8.64 27.93 -9.16
CA GLU A 295 -8.95 26.55 -8.75
C GLU A 295 -9.84 26.53 -7.50
N GLY A 296 -9.52 27.35 -6.50
CA GLY A 296 -10.35 27.49 -5.29
C GLY A 296 -11.73 28.07 -5.59
N TRP A 297 -11.81 29.12 -6.41
CA TRP A 297 -13.10 29.66 -6.85
C TRP A 297 -13.92 28.65 -7.67
N ARG A 298 -13.27 27.85 -8.49
CA ARG A 298 -13.91 26.77 -9.25
C ARG A 298 -14.50 25.72 -8.33
N THR A 299 -13.80 25.30 -7.29
CA THR A 299 -14.25 24.30 -6.32
C THR A 299 -15.50 24.81 -5.59
N LEU A 300 -15.48 26.03 -5.06
CA LEU A 300 -16.64 26.64 -4.39
C LEU A 300 -17.86 26.76 -5.31
N LYS A 301 -17.65 27.26 -6.54
CA LYS A 301 -18.73 27.43 -7.52
C LYS A 301 -19.32 26.11 -7.99
N ALA A 302 -18.48 25.11 -8.23
CA ALA A 302 -18.92 23.76 -8.59
C ALA A 302 -19.74 23.11 -7.47
N GLY A 303 -19.43 23.45 -6.21
CA GLY A 303 -20.19 23.03 -5.02
C GLY A 303 -21.46 23.86 -4.76
N GLY A 304 -21.81 24.81 -5.63
CA GLY A 304 -23.04 25.62 -5.51
C GLY A 304 -22.90 26.91 -4.71
N VAL A 305 -21.68 27.42 -4.48
CA VAL A 305 -21.46 28.75 -3.89
C VAL A 305 -21.48 29.81 -4.99
N ASN A 306 -22.36 30.80 -4.87
CA ASN A 306 -22.31 32.00 -5.71
C ASN A 306 -21.23 32.95 -5.18
N VAL A 307 -20.33 33.40 -6.04
CA VAL A 307 -19.21 34.31 -5.70
C VAL A 307 -19.26 35.50 -6.64
N THR A 308 -19.05 36.71 -6.10
CA THR A 308 -18.97 37.96 -6.86
C THR A 308 -18.01 37.85 -8.07
N THR A 309 -18.30 38.56 -9.15
CA THR A 309 -17.42 38.61 -10.32
C THR A 309 -16.34 39.69 -10.26
N LYS A 310 -16.47 40.65 -9.30
CA LYS A 310 -15.53 41.76 -9.13
C LYS A 310 -14.23 41.29 -8.48
N ASN A 311 -13.09 41.45 -9.16
CA ASN A 311 -11.80 40.96 -8.67
C ASN A 311 -11.37 41.59 -7.34
N SER A 312 -11.61 42.89 -7.12
CA SER A 312 -11.29 43.57 -5.87
C SER A 312 -12.05 42.99 -4.66
N LEU A 313 -13.32 42.63 -4.86
CA LEU A 313 -14.14 42.02 -3.82
C LEU A 313 -13.76 40.53 -3.59
N ARG A 314 -13.32 39.82 -4.63
CA ARG A 314 -12.75 38.46 -4.48
C ARG A 314 -11.47 38.46 -3.65
N ALA A 315 -10.59 39.45 -3.85
CA ALA A 315 -9.38 39.59 -3.04
C ALA A 315 -9.71 39.79 -1.55
N ILE A 316 -10.69 40.64 -1.24
CA ILE A 316 -11.17 40.85 0.13
C ILE A 316 -11.76 39.55 0.71
N LEU A 317 -12.54 38.81 -0.07
CA LEU A 317 -13.12 37.51 0.37
C LEU A 317 -12.01 36.47 0.62
N ALA A 318 -11.00 36.37 -0.24
CA ALA A 318 -9.89 35.46 -0.09
C ALA A 318 -9.07 35.76 1.18
N ASP A 319 -8.79 37.03 1.43
CA ASP A 319 -8.07 37.48 2.61
C ASP A 319 -8.84 37.16 3.91
N TRP A 320 -10.16 37.37 3.88
CA TRP A 320 -11.04 37.03 4.98
C TRP A 320 -11.12 35.53 5.23
N LEU A 321 -11.25 34.70 4.20
CA LEU A 321 -11.28 33.23 4.33
C LEU A 321 -10.05 32.69 5.05
N GLN A 322 -8.86 33.23 4.73
CA GLN A 322 -7.60 32.81 5.35
C GLN A 322 -7.50 33.20 6.84
N ARG A 323 -8.19 34.24 7.29
CA ARG A 323 -8.08 34.81 8.63
C ARG A 323 -9.27 34.51 9.54
N SER A 324 -10.40 34.09 9.00
CA SER A 324 -11.65 33.91 9.73
C SER A 324 -11.95 32.43 10.06
N GLY A 325 -12.98 32.25 10.88
CA GLY A 325 -13.58 30.96 11.20
C GLY A 325 -12.82 30.13 12.23
N SER A 326 -13.24 28.87 12.35
CA SER A 326 -12.64 27.91 13.26
C SER A 326 -11.24 27.48 12.80
N ARG A 327 -10.39 27.17 13.78
CA ARG A 327 -9.05 26.59 13.58
C ARG A 327 -8.99 25.14 14.04
N GLU A 328 -10.12 24.48 14.16
CA GLU A 328 -10.18 23.05 14.44
C GLU A 328 -9.35 22.28 13.41
N LEU A 329 -8.51 21.38 13.90
CA LEU A 329 -7.57 20.62 13.07
C LEU A 329 -8.25 19.38 12.49
N TRP A 330 -8.37 19.34 11.17
CA TRP A 330 -8.94 18.24 10.40
C TRP A 330 -7.82 17.43 9.71
N ARG A 331 -8.11 16.16 9.44
CA ARG A 331 -7.30 15.35 8.52
C ARG A 331 -8.01 15.29 7.17
N VAL A 332 -7.24 15.54 6.11
CA VAL A 332 -7.74 15.40 4.74
C VAL A 332 -7.22 14.08 4.19
N ALA A 333 -8.13 13.21 3.78
CA ALA A 333 -7.83 11.91 3.23
C ALA A 333 -8.17 11.85 1.73
N HIS A 334 -7.28 11.29 0.93
CA HIS A 334 -7.47 11.13 -0.52
C HIS A 334 -7.69 9.67 -0.92
N ALA A 335 -7.51 8.73 0.03
CA ALA A 335 -7.77 7.31 -0.14
C ALA A 335 -8.93 6.87 0.76
N THR A 336 -9.66 5.87 0.32
CA THR A 336 -10.69 5.16 1.08
C THR A 336 -10.11 4.11 2.01
N GLY A 337 -10.94 3.39 2.74
CA GLY A 337 -10.53 2.33 3.66
C GLY A 337 -10.03 2.88 4.99
N TRP A 338 -9.17 2.14 5.68
CA TRP A 338 -8.65 2.53 6.99
C TRP A 338 -7.64 3.66 6.89
N GLN A 339 -8.10 4.88 7.18
CA GLN A 339 -7.31 6.11 7.11
C GLN A 339 -7.57 6.95 8.35
N CYS A 340 -6.52 7.57 8.89
CA CYS A 340 -6.64 8.57 9.96
C CYS A 340 -7.39 8.09 11.22
N GLY A 341 -7.39 6.77 11.50
CA GLY A 341 -8.07 6.18 12.66
C GLY A 341 -9.56 5.92 12.47
N ALA A 342 -10.06 5.96 11.22
CA ALA A 342 -11.43 5.62 10.85
C ALA A 342 -11.43 4.85 9.52
N TYR A 343 -12.59 4.32 9.15
CA TYR A 343 -12.81 3.76 7.81
C TYR A 343 -13.56 4.76 6.95
N ILE A 344 -13.02 5.03 5.78
CA ILE A 344 -13.59 5.98 4.81
C ILE A 344 -14.26 5.19 3.68
N MET A 345 -15.57 5.35 3.55
CA MET A 345 -16.32 4.77 2.45
C MET A 345 -16.07 5.54 1.13
N PRO A 346 -16.27 4.91 -0.04
CA PRO A 346 -16.08 5.58 -1.34
C PRO A 346 -17.01 6.76 -1.61
N ASP A 347 -18.13 6.87 -0.92
CA ASP A 347 -19.07 8.02 -0.93
C ASP A 347 -18.64 9.15 0.03
N GLY A 348 -17.60 8.91 0.84
CA GLY A 348 -17.07 9.88 1.80
C GLY A 348 -17.62 9.72 3.22
N GLU A 349 -18.50 8.76 3.49
CA GLU A 349 -18.95 8.45 4.85
C GLU A 349 -17.77 7.98 5.70
N ILE A 350 -17.66 8.51 6.92
CA ILE A 350 -16.62 8.18 7.89
C ILE A 350 -17.22 7.28 8.96
N ILE A 351 -16.69 6.07 9.12
CA ILE A 351 -17.14 5.10 10.13
C ILE A 351 -16.00 4.88 11.13
N GLY A 352 -16.32 5.01 12.43
CA GLY A 352 -15.37 4.93 13.54
C GLY A 352 -15.26 6.27 14.29
N THR A 353 -14.34 6.33 15.25
CA THR A 353 -14.13 7.50 16.12
C THR A 353 -12.68 8.02 15.99
N PRO A 354 -12.37 8.74 14.91
CA PRO A 354 -11.02 9.27 14.71
C PRO A 354 -10.71 10.35 15.77
N GLN A 355 -9.44 10.46 16.16
CA GLN A 355 -8.97 11.46 17.14
C GLN A 355 -9.20 12.92 16.67
N ARG A 356 -9.33 13.14 15.38
CA ARG A 356 -9.60 14.43 14.75
C ARG A 356 -10.62 14.23 13.65
N PRO A 357 -11.46 15.22 13.36
CA PRO A 357 -12.37 15.15 12.22
C PRO A 357 -11.62 14.82 10.92
N VAL A 358 -12.23 13.98 10.11
CA VAL A 358 -11.66 13.53 8.82
C VAL A 358 -12.57 14.01 7.70
N LEU A 359 -11.99 14.54 6.64
CA LEU A 359 -12.70 14.87 5.41
C LEU A 359 -12.09 14.08 4.24
N PHE A 360 -12.93 13.35 3.52
CA PHE A 360 -12.54 12.68 2.30
C PHE A 360 -12.57 13.64 1.11
N SER A 361 -11.47 13.75 0.40
CA SER A 361 -11.31 14.58 -0.80
C SER A 361 -11.07 13.76 -2.08
N GLY A 362 -11.25 12.42 -2.02
CA GLY A 362 -11.15 11.54 -3.17
C GLY A 362 -12.44 11.48 -3.99
N ARG A 363 -12.42 10.65 -5.06
CA ARG A 363 -13.58 10.42 -5.94
C ARG A 363 -13.61 8.96 -6.36
N SER A 364 -14.82 8.36 -6.37
CA SER A 364 -15.11 7.07 -6.97
C SER A 364 -16.28 7.21 -7.95
N SER A 365 -16.24 6.47 -9.07
CA SER A 365 -17.36 6.42 -10.01
C SER A 365 -18.56 5.67 -9.43
N ALA A 366 -18.34 4.75 -8.49
CA ALA A 366 -19.36 3.98 -7.81
C ALA A 366 -19.91 4.66 -6.54
N ALA A 367 -19.45 5.87 -6.17
CA ALA A 367 -19.83 6.54 -4.92
C ALA A 367 -21.34 6.62 -4.70
N ALA A 368 -22.11 6.90 -5.75
CA ALA A 368 -23.57 6.99 -5.70
C ALA A 368 -24.26 5.65 -5.39
N GLY A 369 -23.55 4.53 -5.50
CA GLY A 369 -24.08 3.19 -5.23
C GLY A 369 -24.02 2.79 -3.75
N TYR A 370 -23.27 3.51 -2.91
CA TYR A 370 -23.11 3.22 -1.47
C TYR A 370 -24.32 3.69 -0.66
N THR A 371 -25.53 3.40 -1.15
CA THR A 371 -26.79 3.73 -0.49
C THR A 371 -27.14 2.74 0.60
N VAL A 372 -28.04 3.14 1.49
CA VAL A 372 -28.60 2.29 2.55
C VAL A 372 -30.09 2.15 2.37
N ALA A 373 -30.58 0.90 2.36
CA ALA A 373 -31.98 0.55 2.44
C ALA A 373 -32.16 -0.56 3.50
N GLY A 374 -33.18 -0.43 4.33
CA GLY A 374 -33.42 -1.36 5.44
C GLY A 374 -32.45 -1.18 6.62
N THR A 375 -32.34 -2.22 7.44
CA THR A 375 -31.50 -2.28 8.63
C THR A 375 -30.56 -3.48 8.56
N PRO A 376 -29.51 -3.58 9.43
CA PRO A 376 -28.69 -4.78 9.50
C PRO A 376 -29.52 -6.05 9.75
N GLU A 377 -30.53 -6.00 10.64
CA GLU A 377 -31.41 -7.14 10.94
C GLU A 377 -32.29 -7.50 9.72
N SER A 378 -32.77 -6.52 8.97
CA SER A 378 -33.57 -6.81 7.77
C SER A 378 -32.74 -7.47 6.67
N TRP A 379 -31.46 -7.07 6.49
CA TRP A 379 -30.52 -7.70 5.59
C TRP A 379 -30.19 -9.13 6.04
N LEU A 380 -29.96 -9.34 7.36
CA LEU A 380 -29.72 -10.67 7.95
C LEU A 380 -30.92 -11.60 7.69
N ASN A 381 -32.14 -11.13 7.97
CA ASN A 381 -33.37 -11.93 7.88
C ASN A 381 -33.85 -12.15 6.44
N SER A 382 -33.27 -11.46 5.47
CA SER A 382 -33.60 -11.62 4.05
C SER A 382 -32.40 -12.12 3.24
N VAL A 383 -31.44 -11.27 2.90
CA VAL A 383 -30.33 -11.61 2.01
C VAL A 383 -29.44 -12.70 2.60
N ALA A 384 -28.95 -12.54 3.84
CA ALA A 384 -28.08 -13.52 4.48
C ALA A 384 -28.80 -14.85 4.69
N ARG A 385 -30.07 -14.83 5.13
CA ARG A 385 -30.88 -16.03 5.29
C ARG A 385 -31.04 -16.80 3.98
N LEU A 386 -31.36 -16.16 2.87
CA LEU A 386 -31.54 -16.80 1.56
C LEU A 386 -30.21 -17.30 0.97
N ALA A 387 -29.07 -16.65 1.29
CA ALA A 387 -27.76 -17.09 0.87
C ALA A 387 -27.22 -18.29 1.68
N TYR A 388 -27.73 -18.51 2.90
CA TYR A 388 -27.26 -19.55 3.83
C TYR A 388 -27.43 -20.96 3.26
N GLY A 389 -26.34 -21.75 3.31
CA GLY A 389 -26.27 -23.11 2.77
C GLY A 389 -26.01 -23.16 1.25
N ASN A 390 -25.88 -22.03 0.58
CA ASN A 390 -25.46 -21.92 -0.82
C ASN A 390 -24.00 -21.45 -0.85
N TYR A 391 -23.07 -22.37 -0.91
CA TYR A 391 -21.65 -22.15 -0.61
C TYR A 391 -20.97 -21.11 -1.50
N ALA A 392 -21.32 -21.02 -2.77
CA ALA A 392 -20.79 -19.97 -3.64
C ALA A 392 -21.24 -18.57 -3.20
N MET A 393 -22.52 -18.40 -2.78
CA MET A 393 -23.03 -17.12 -2.26
C MET A 393 -22.36 -16.77 -0.91
N MET A 394 -22.20 -17.76 -0.03
CA MET A 394 -21.50 -17.60 1.24
C MET A 394 -20.03 -17.18 1.02
N THR A 395 -19.35 -17.78 0.04
CA THR A 395 -17.97 -17.38 -0.33
C THR A 395 -17.92 -15.98 -0.94
N GLY A 396 -18.94 -15.58 -1.72
CA GLY A 396 -19.07 -14.19 -2.19
C GLY A 396 -19.21 -13.20 -1.04
N ILE A 397 -20.07 -13.48 -0.06
CA ILE A 397 -20.20 -12.66 1.17
C ILE A 397 -18.89 -12.67 1.96
N ALA A 398 -18.18 -13.81 2.04
CA ALA A 398 -16.86 -13.88 2.66
C ALA A 398 -15.88 -12.90 2.03
N ALA A 399 -15.86 -12.78 0.70
CA ALA A 399 -15.02 -11.82 0.01
C ALA A 399 -15.40 -10.37 0.33
N ALA A 400 -16.71 -10.08 0.42
CA ALA A 400 -17.18 -8.77 0.82
C ALA A 400 -16.74 -8.42 2.26
N LEU A 401 -16.92 -9.34 3.20
CA LEU A 401 -16.48 -9.18 4.59
C LEU A 401 -14.95 -9.09 4.72
N ALA A 402 -14.20 -9.83 3.89
CA ALA A 402 -12.75 -9.80 3.88
C ALA A 402 -12.19 -8.44 3.42
N ALA A 403 -12.92 -7.66 2.64
CA ALA A 403 -12.44 -6.42 2.06
C ALA A 403 -11.94 -5.39 3.10
N PRO A 404 -12.70 -4.98 4.13
CA PRO A 404 -12.16 -4.14 5.20
C PRO A 404 -11.25 -4.91 6.18
N LEU A 405 -11.41 -6.23 6.31
CA LEU A 405 -10.63 -7.05 7.23
C LEU A 405 -9.15 -7.13 6.82
N ILE A 406 -8.83 -7.20 5.50
CA ILE A 406 -7.43 -7.23 5.04
C ILE A 406 -6.68 -5.97 5.42
N GLY A 407 -7.35 -4.81 5.50
CA GLY A 407 -6.75 -3.57 5.97
C GLY A 407 -6.38 -3.61 7.45
N VAL A 408 -7.25 -4.14 8.29
CA VAL A 408 -7.01 -4.33 9.74
C VAL A 408 -5.89 -5.34 9.99
N ALA A 409 -5.92 -6.46 9.26
CA ALA A 409 -4.97 -7.57 9.45
C ALA A 409 -3.63 -7.36 8.71
N ASP A 410 -3.47 -6.25 7.98
CA ASP A 410 -2.31 -5.95 7.12
C ASP A 410 -1.99 -7.10 6.15
N ARG A 411 -2.99 -7.47 5.34
CA ARG A 411 -2.87 -8.50 4.31
C ARG A 411 -3.01 -7.90 2.92
N ASP A 412 -2.35 -8.53 1.94
CA ASP A 412 -2.44 -8.12 0.53
C ASP A 412 -3.86 -8.29 -0.02
N GLY A 413 -4.21 -7.44 -0.99
CA GLY A 413 -5.42 -7.59 -1.79
C GLY A 413 -5.40 -8.84 -2.67
N PHE A 414 -6.59 -9.35 -2.97
CA PHE A 414 -6.80 -10.49 -3.86
C PHE A 414 -8.19 -10.43 -4.50
N GLY A 415 -8.47 -11.36 -5.40
CA GLY A 415 -9.79 -11.46 -6.00
C GLY A 415 -10.30 -12.89 -6.06
N ILE A 416 -11.61 -13.01 -6.23
CA ILE A 416 -12.31 -14.26 -6.55
C ILE A 416 -12.96 -14.06 -7.90
N HIS A 417 -12.75 -15.00 -8.80
CA HIS A 417 -13.41 -15.06 -10.10
C HIS A 417 -14.33 -16.27 -10.14
N PHE A 418 -15.63 -16.03 -10.11
CA PHE A 418 -16.64 -17.07 -10.29
C PHE A 418 -16.94 -17.26 -11.77
N TYR A 419 -16.75 -18.47 -12.27
CA TYR A 419 -17.03 -18.78 -13.66
C TYR A 419 -17.89 -20.02 -13.81
N GLU A 420 -18.79 -19.99 -14.76
CA GLU A 420 -19.68 -21.08 -15.19
C GLU A 420 -20.42 -20.59 -16.44
N GLN A 421 -21.00 -21.51 -17.22
CA GLN A 421 -21.86 -21.17 -18.34
C GLN A 421 -23.02 -20.24 -17.91
N SER A 422 -23.66 -19.60 -18.87
CA SER A 422 -24.73 -18.64 -18.62
C SER A 422 -25.88 -19.23 -17.78
N SER A 423 -26.58 -18.38 -17.06
CA SER A 423 -27.73 -18.74 -16.19
C SER A 423 -27.41 -19.58 -14.94
N ALA A 424 -26.14 -19.61 -14.48
CA ALA A 424 -25.75 -20.35 -13.29
C ALA A 424 -25.88 -19.57 -11.96
N GLY A 425 -26.24 -18.28 -11.99
CA GLY A 425 -26.38 -17.43 -10.78
C GLY A 425 -25.14 -16.61 -10.43
N LYS A 426 -24.19 -16.42 -11.35
CA LYS A 426 -22.95 -15.63 -11.15
C LYS A 426 -23.23 -14.21 -10.67
N THR A 427 -24.03 -13.47 -11.44
CA THR A 427 -24.42 -12.09 -11.13
C THR A 427 -25.23 -12.01 -9.83
N THR A 428 -26.08 -13.00 -9.55
CA THR A 428 -26.80 -13.07 -8.27
C THR A 428 -25.83 -13.21 -7.10
N THR A 429 -24.83 -14.09 -7.21
CA THR A 429 -23.79 -14.28 -6.16
C THR A 429 -22.99 -13.00 -5.93
N GLN A 430 -22.60 -12.30 -6.99
CA GLN A 430 -21.91 -11.02 -6.89
C GLN A 430 -22.77 -9.93 -6.25
N ASN A 431 -24.05 -9.83 -6.66
CA ASN A 431 -24.97 -8.83 -6.14
C ASN A 431 -25.30 -9.06 -4.66
N VAL A 432 -25.48 -10.33 -4.25
CA VAL A 432 -25.64 -10.70 -2.83
C VAL A 432 -24.46 -10.23 -2.00
N ALA A 433 -23.22 -10.40 -2.48
CA ALA A 433 -22.03 -9.91 -1.80
C ALA A 433 -21.96 -8.39 -1.77
N SER A 434 -22.22 -7.72 -2.89
CA SER A 434 -22.17 -6.25 -3.01
C SER A 434 -23.23 -5.55 -2.18
N SER A 435 -24.39 -6.20 -1.94
CA SER A 435 -25.49 -5.66 -1.14
C SER A 435 -25.08 -5.35 0.31
N LEU A 436 -23.99 -5.96 0.78
CA LEU A 436 -23.44 -5.63 2.11
C LEU A 436 -23.11 -4.13 2.22
N TYR A 437 -22.65 -3.49 1.15
CA TYR A 437 -22.16 -2.11 1.16
C TYR A 437 -23.07 -1.08 0.50
N GLY A 438 -23.98 -1.49 -0.39
CA GLY A 438 -24.85 -0.57 -1.10
C GLY A 438 -25.75 -1.26 -2.13
N ASN A 439 -26.36 -0.46 -3.02
CA ASN A 439 -27.16 -0.98 -4.11
C ASN A 439 -26.30 -1.76 -5.12
N PRO A 440 -26.47 -3.07 -5.27
CA PRO A 440 -25.58 -3.90 -6.10
C PRO A 440 -25.53 -3.48 -7.56
N ASP A 441 -26.64 -3.04 -8.12
CA ASP A 441 -26.69 -2.64 -9.55
C ASP A 441 -25.92 -1.34 -9.79
N ALA A 442 -25.90 -0.42 -8.81
CA ALA A 442 -25.17 0.84 -8.88
C ALA A 442 -23.69 0.69 -8.50
N LEU A 443 -23.33 -0.32 -7.69
CA LEU A 443 -21.94 -0.62 -7.31
C LEU A 443 -21.19 -1.40 -8.40
N ARG A 444 -21.89 -2.00 -9.34
CA ARG A 444 -21.34 -2.88 -10.37
C ARG A 444 -20.37 -2.14 -11.27
N LEU A 445 -19.13 -2.63 -11.33
CA LEU A 445 -18.08 -2.20 -12.26
C LEU A 445 -17.92 -3.23 -13.37
N THR A 446 -17.20 -2.91 -14.41
CA THR A 446 -16.96 -3.77 -15.57
C THR A 446 -15.48 -3.92 -15.88
N TRP A 447 -15.10 -5.08 -16.43
CA TRP A 447 -13.76 -5.26 -17.01
C TRP A 447 -13.57 -4.46 -18.32
N TYR A 448 -14.66 -3.98 -18.93
CA TYR A 448 -14.60 -3.13 -20.11
C TYR A 448 -14.19 -1.70 -19.75
N GLY A 449 -12.88 -1.49 -19.68
CA GLY A 449 -12.30 -0.22 -19.31
C GLY A 449 -10.80 -0.18 -19.59
N THR A 450 -10.21 1.01 -19.49
CA THR A 450 -8.75 1.13 -19.58
C THR A 450 -8.09 0.65 -18.29
N ALA A 451 -6.89 0.09 -18.38
CA ALA A 451 -6.13 -0.32 -17.20
C ALA A 451 -5.94 0.84 -16.18
N LEU A 452 -5.78 2.08 -16.67
CA LEU A 452 -5.69 3.26 -15.81
C LEU A 452 -7.01 3.56 -15.10
N GLY A 453 -8.15 3.39 -15.77
CA GLY A 453 -9.48 3.55 -15.18
C GLY A 453 -9.69 2.56 -14.04
N LEU A 454 -9.40 1.28 -14.27
CA LEU A 454 -9.51 0.22 -13.24
C LEU A 454 -8.53 0.45 -12.07
N ILE A 455 -7.32 0.93 -12.32
CA ILE A 455 -6.36 1.31 -11.27
C ILE A 455 -6.91 2.47 -10.41
N ASN A 456 -7.55 3.45 -11.03
CA ASN A 456 -8.15 4.56 -10.30
C ASN A 456 -9.31 4.11 -9.42
N GLU A 457 -10.18 3.23 -9.93
CA GLU A 457 -11.26 2.63 -9.15
C GLU A 457 -10.73 1.73 -8.03
N ALA A 458 -9.68 0.94 -8.28
CA ALA A 458 -9.06 0.14 -7.23
C ALA A 458 -8.53 0.99 -6.07
N ALA A 459 -7.90 2.13 -6.39
CA ALA A 459 -7.44 3.08 -5.37
C ALA A 459 -8.61 3.76 -4.63
N ALA A 460 -9.76 3.95 -5.31
CA ALA A 460 -10.98 4.47 -4.72
C ALA A 460 -11.77 3.42 -3.91
N HIS A 461 -11.37 2.15 -3.97
CA HIS A 461 -11.88 1.02 -3.19
C HIS A 461 -10.78 0.40 -2.31
N ASN A 462 -9.85 1.22 -1.81
CA ASN A 462 -8.81 0.72 -0.91
C ASN A 462 -9.45 0.15 0.37
N ASP A 463 -8.96 -1.01 0.82
CA ASP A 463 -9.54 -1.82 1.89
C ASP A 463 -11.05 -2.09 1.70
N GLY A 464 -11.52 -2.10 0.44
CA GLY A 464 -12.92 -2.21 0.06
C GLY A 464 -13.18 -3.29 -0.98
N LEU A 465 -14.47 -3.59 -1.19
CA LEU A 465 -14.95 -4.55 -2.19
C LEU A 465 -15.00 -3.88 -3.57
N MET A 466 -14.50 -4.57 -4.59
CA MET A 466 -14.57 -4.15 -6.00
C MET A 466 -15.33 -5.20 -6.84
N PRO A 467 -16.62 -5.01 -7.11
CA PRO A 467 -17.42 -5.95 -7.91
C PRO A 467 -17.21 -5.68 -9.41
N LEU A 468 -16.54 -6.60 -10.09
CA LEU A 468 -16.22 -6.55 -11.53
C LEU A 468 -17.07 -7.58 -12.28
N ASP A 469 -18.06 -7.11 -13.03
CA ASP A 469 -18.95 -7.99 -13.76
C ASP A 469 -18.37 -8.40 -15.12
N GLU A 470 -18.68 -9.61 -15.52
CA GLU A 470 -18.54 -10.29 -16.81
C GLU A 470 -17.22 -10.05 -17.56
N VAL A 471 -16.24 -10.90 -17.30
CA VAL A 471 -15.07 -11.04 -18.18
C VAL A 471 -15.52 -11.59 -19.52
N GLY A 472 -15.37 -10.84 -20.59
CA GLY A 472 -15.72 -11.28 -21.94
C GLY A 472 -16.71 -10.36 -22.67
N GLN A 473 -17.46 -9.51 -21.99
CA GLN A 473 -18.32 -8.51 -22.64
C GLN A 473 -17.49 -7.37 -23.26
N GLY A 474 -16.98 -7.59 -24.50
CA GLY A 474 -16.26 -6.58 -25.26
C GLY A 474 -14.87 -6.22 -24.74
N ALA A 475 -14.39 -6.89 -23.70
CA ALA A 475 -13.06 -6.66 -23.16
C ALA A 475 -12.01 -7.43 -23.98
N ASP A 476 -10.93 -6.74 -24.39
CA ASP A 476 -9.78 -7.37 -25.03
C ASP A 476 -9.01 -8.21 -23.97
N PRO A 477 -8.74 -9.51 -24.22
CA PRO A 477 -8.04 -10.37 -23.26
C PRO A 477 -6.67 -9.85 -22.81
N ILE A 478 -5.98 -9.10 -23.68
CA ILE A 478 -4.69 -8.48 -23.35
C ILE A 478 -4.87 -7.36 -22.32
N SER A 479 -5.89 -6.53 -22.52
CA SER A 479 -6.23 -5.44 -21.60
C SER A 479 -6.69 -5.98 -20.25
N VAL A 480 -7.49 -7.04 -20.24
CA VAL A 480 -7.91 -7.74 -19.01
C VAL A 480 -6.71 -8.29 -18.24
N SER A 481 -5.77 -8.96 -18.94
CA SER A 481 -4.54 -9.48 -18.32
C SER A 481 -3.70 -8.39 -17.68
N GLN A 482 -3.53 -7.26 -18.37
CA GLN A 482 -2.76 -6.12 -17.84
C GLN A 482 -3.46 -5.47 -16.64
N SER A 483 -4.78 -5.32 -16.72
CA SER A 483 -5.60 -4.74 -15.66
C SER A 483 -5.64 -5.63 -14.42
N ALA A 484 -5.81 -6.94 -14.58
CA ALA A 484 -5.79 -7.90 -13.48
C ALA A 484 -4.41 -7.90 -12.77
N TYR A 485 -3.33 -7.88 -13.55
CA TYR A 485 -1.98 -7.79 -12.97
C TYR A 485 -1.80 -6.52 -12.15
N ALA A 486 -2.19 -5.35 -12.68
CA ALA A 486 -2.07 -4.08 -11.99
C ALA A 486 -2.97 -4.03 -10.74
N LEU A 487 -4.22 -4.47 -10.87
CA LEU A 487 -5.22 -4.48 -9.79
C LEU A 487 -4.72 -5.24 -8.56
N PHE A 488 -4.24 -6.46 -8.75
CA PHE A 488 -3.82 -7.32 -7.62
C PHE A 488 -2.36 -7.11 -7.19
N ASN A 489 -1.59 -6.29 -7.92
CA ASN A 489 -0.27 -5.87 -7.46
C ASN A 489 -0.35 -4.75 -6.41
N GLY A 490 -1.49 -4.06 -6.29
CA GLY A 490 -1.74 -3.05 -5.28
C GLY A 490 -0.93 -1.75 -5.45
N VAL A 491 -0.26 -1.58 -6.60
CA VAL A 491 0.60 -0.42 -6.87
C VAL A 491 0.38 0.06 -8.29
N GLY A 492 0.12 1.35 -8.43
CA GLY A 492 -0.08 2.02 -9.72
C GLY A 492 1.21 2.16 -10.54
N LYS A 493 1.05 2.50 -11.81
CA LYS A 493 2.18 2.80 -12.70
C LYS A 493 2.77 4.18 -12.36
N LEU A 494 4.09 4.28 -12.26
CA LEU A 494 4.78 5.56 -12.15
C LEU A 494 4.46 6.46 -13.36
N GLN A 495 4.06 7.69 -13.10
CA GLN A 495 3.72 8.68 -14.12
C GLN A 495 4.45 9.99 -13.85
N GLY A 496 5.04 10.60 -14.89
CA GLY A 496 5.65 11.92 -14.80
C GLY A 496 4.62 13.01 -14.45
N ALA A 497 5.02 13.97 -13.62
CA ALA A 497 4.26 15.18 -13.36
C ALA A 497 4.58 16.26 -14.42
N LYS A 498 3.63 17.16 -14.69
CA LYS A 498 3.81 18.25 -15.67
C LYS A 498 4.90 19.25 -15.24
N GLU A 499 5.08 19.40 -13.93
CA GLU A 499 6.00 20.37 -13.31
C GLU A 499 7.38 19.76 -12.99
N GLY A 500 7.67 18.56 -13.53
CA GLY A 500 8.88 17.79 -13.25
C GLY A 500 8.68 16.75 -12.10
N GLY A 501 9.54 15.73 -12.06
CA GLY A 501 9.38 14.61 -11.11
C GLY A 501 8.27 13.63 -11.46
N ASN A 502 7.79 12.88 -10.50
CA ASN A 502 6.73 11.90 -10.65
C ASN A 502 5.49 12.29 -9.85
N ARG A 503 4.31 11.93 -10.36
CA ARG A 503 3.05 11.98 -9.61
C ARG A 503 3.11 10.99 -8.47
N ASP A 504 2.27 11.20 -7.45
CA ASP A 504 2.15 10.29 -6.32
C ASP A 504 1.79 8.89 -6.79
N LEU A 505 2.53 7.92 -6.27
CA LEU A 505 2.33 6.52 -6.56
C LEU A 505 1.11 6.03 -5.79
N LYS A 506 0.02 5.76 -6.49
CA LYS A 506 -1.18 5.18 -5.90
C LYS A 506 -0.90 3.78 -5.40
N ARG A 507 -1.36 3.49 -4.18
CA ARG A 507 -1.31 2.17 -3.54
C ARG A 507 -2.69 1.84 -3.03
N TRP A 508 -3.04 0.56 -3.07
CA TRP A 508 -4.33 0.08 -2.57
C TRP A 508 -4.23 -1.39 -2.17
N ARG A 509 -5.17 -1.79 -1.33
CA ARG A 509 -5.52 -3.18 -1.04
C ARG A 509 -7.00 -3.32 -1.31
N THR A 510 -7.40 -4.23 -2.13
CA THR A 510 -8.82 -4.43 -2.45
C THR A 510 -9.13 -5.90 -2.56
N VAL A 511 -10.35 -6.28 -2.22
CA VAL A 511 -10.88 -7.59 -2.54
C VAL A 511 -11.84 -7.43 -3.72
N ALA A 512 -11.54 -8.10 -4.83
CA ALA A 512 -12.40 -8.08 -6.01
C ALA A 512 -13.25 -9.33 -6.08
N ILE A 513 -14.51 -9.17 -6.49
CA ILE A 513 -15.35 -10.26 -6.97
C ILE A 513 -15.54 -10.06 -8.46
N SER A 514 -15.17 -11.07 -9.23
CA SER A 514 -15.27 -11.07 -10.70
C SER A 514 -16.14 -12.22 -11.16
N THR A 515 -16.80 -12.05 -12.29
CA THR A 515 -17.62 -13.09 -12.93
C THR A 515 -17.25 -13.30 -14.39
N GLY A 516 -17.49 -14.49 -14.95
CA GLY A 516 -17.24 -14.81 -16.34
C GLY A 516 -17.83 -16.15 -16.77
N GLU A 517 -17.87 -16.42 -18.07
CA GLU A 517 -18.32 -17.72 -18.60
C GLU A 517 -17.21 -18.78 -18.58
N MET A 518 -15.96 -18.37 -18.48
CA MET A 518 -14.77 -19.22 -18.37
C MET A 518 -13.79 -18.66 -17.35
N ASP A 519 -12.87 -19.46 -16.89
CA ASP A 519 -11.79 -19.00 -16.03
C ASP A 519 -10.90 -17.97 -16.75
N LEU A 520 -10.22 -17.13 -15.97
CA LEU A 520 -9.43 -16.03 -16.52
C LEU A 520 -8.24 -16.52 -17.35
N GLU A 521 -7.67 -17.68 -17.04
CA GLU A 521 -6.53 -18.24 -17.77
C GLU A 521 -6.94 -18.65 -19.17
N THR A 522 -8.05 -19.38 -19.28
CA THR A 522 -8.66 -19.77 -20.55
C THR A 522 -9.04 -18.53 -21.36
N PHE A 523 -9.64 -17.51 -20.73
CA PHE A 523 -9.98 -16.26 -21.41
C PHE A 523 -8.74 -15.55 -21.98
N ILE A 524 -7.66 -15.43 -21.23
CA ILE A 524 -6.43 -14.81 -21.70
C ILE A 524 -5.74 -15.65 -22.79
N ALA A 525 -5.84 -16.98 -22.71
CA ALA A 525 -5.29 -17.89 -23.70
C ALA A 525 -5.95 -17.74 -25.09
N THR A 526 -7.21 -17.27 -25.16
CA THR A 526 -7.86 -16.98 -26.46
C THR A 526 -7.12 -15.94 -27.31
N ALA A 527 -6.32 -15.06 -26.68
CA ALA A 527 -5.45 -14.10 -27.37
C ALA A 527 -4.04 -14.65 -27.65
N GLY A 528 -3.79 -15.96 -27.52
CA GLY A 528 -2.49 -16.59 -27.74
C GLY A 528 -1.43 -16.22 -26.66
N ARG A 529 -1.86 -15.76 -25.49
CA ARG A 529 -0.97 -15.42 -24.37
C ARG A 529 -1.15 -16.40 -23.22
N LYS A 530 -0.05 -16.67 -22.51
CA LYS A 530 -0.04 -17.45 -21.27
C LYS A 530 -0.11 -16.52 -20.07
N THR A 531 -0.92 -16.89 -19.06
CA THR A 531 -0.97 -16.23 -17.77
C THR A 531 0.31 -16.53 -16.98
N LYS A 532 0.78 -15.55 -16.21
CA LYS A 532 1.90 -15.78 -15.29
C LYS A 532 1.38 -16.41 -14.00
N ALA A 533 2.08 -17.38 -13.47
CA ALA A 533 1.74 -18.09 -12.23
C ALA A 533 1.42 -17.14 -11.05
N GLY A 534 2.09 -15.99 -10.95
CA GLY A 534 1.81 -14.97 -9.94
C GLY A 534 0.43 -14.28 -10.07
N GLN A 535 -0.21 -14.31 -11.24
CA GLN A 535 -1.57 -13.79 -11.43
C GLN A 535 -2.60 -14.77 -10.89
N LEU A 536 -2.39 -16.05 -11.09
CA LEU A 536 -3.29 -17.13 -10.70
C LEU A 536 -3.43 -17.29 -9.17
N VAL A 537 -2.41 -16.92 -8.41
CA VAL A 537 -2.47 -16.97 -6.93
C VAL A 537 -3.12 -15.73 -6.31
N ARG A 538 -3.37 -14.70 -7.10
CA ARG A 538 -3.98 -13.44 -6.64
C ARG A 538 -5.43 -13.27 -7.07
N LEU A 539 -5.84 -13.92 -8.15
CA LEU A 539 -7.24 -14.02 -8.58
C LEU A 539 -7.63 -15.50 -8.61
N LEU A 540 -8.44 -15.89 -7.64
CA LEU A 540 -8.84 -17.28 -7.43
C LEU A 540 -9.96 -17.64 -8.41
N ASN A 541 -9.66 -18.44 -9.43
CA ASN A 541 -10.67 -18.96 -10.36
C ASN A 541 -11.45 -20.08 -9.66
N ILE A 542 -12.71 -19.85 -9.31
CA ILE A 542 -13.58 -20.80 -8.61
C ILE A 542 -14.74 -21.16 -9.50
N PRO A 543 -14.89 -22.44 -9.88
CA PRO A 543 -16.10 -22.91 -10.56
C PRO A 543 -17.33 -22.60 -9.70
N LEU A 544 -18.32 -21.94 -10.27
CA LEU A 544 -19.52 -21.56 -9.53
C LEU A 544 -20.40 -22.78 -9.26
N SER A 545 -20.61 -23.12 -8.01
CA SER A 545 -21.63 -24.10 -7.60
C SER A 545 -23.01 -23.45 -7.68
N LYS A 546 -23.94 -24.07 -8.39
CA LYS A 546 -25.35 -23.63 -8.40
C LYS A 546 -25.96 -23.70 -7.02
N ALA A 547 -26.92 -22.82 -6.73
CA ALA A 547 -27.68 -22.89 -5.49
C ALA A 547 -28.38 -24.25 -5.37
N VAL A 548 -28.27 -24.85 -4.20
CA VAL A 548 -28.87 -26.14 -3.87
C VAL A 548 -29.94 -26.03 -2.79
N ARG A 549 -29.90 -24.95 -2.00
CA ARG A 549 -30.86 -24.66 -0.93
C ARG A 549 -31.73 -23.48 -1.33
N PHE A 550 -32.99 -23.78 -1.62
CA PHE A 550 -33.96 -22.78 -2.08
C PHE A 550 -34.85 -22.26 -0.96
N HIS A 551 -34.63 -22.72 0.28
CA HIS A 551 -35.42 -22.37 1.46
C HIS A 551 -36.92 -22.65 1.25
N GLU A 552 -37.79 -21.63 1.37
CA GLU A 552 -39.24 -21.75 1.14
C GLU A 552 -39.63 -21.73 -0.34
N HIS A 553 -38.68 -21.52 -1.27
CA HIS A 553 -38.96 -21.42 -2.71
C HIS A 553 -38.88 -22.76 -3.39
N GLN A 554 -39.71 -22.95 -4.43
CA GLN A 554 -39.85 -24.28 -5.12
C GLN A 554 -38.73 -24.48 -6.15
N THR A 555 -38.25 -23.41 -6.79
CA THR A 555 -37.25 -23.49 -7.85
C THR A 555 -36.07 -22.57 -7.61
N GLY A 556 -34.93 -22.86 -8.23
CA GLY A 556 -33.78 -21.98 -8.22
C GLY A 556 -34.04 -20.59 -8.83
N LYS A 557 -35.01 -20.50 -9.78
CA LYS A 557 -35.43 -19.21 -10.32
C LYS A 557 -36.20 -18.39 -9.29
N ASP A 558 -37.17 -18.96 -8.60
CA ASP A 558 -37.95 -18.27 -7.56
C ASP A 558 -37.02 -17.81 -6.43
N HIS A 559 -36.06 -18.64 -6.05
CA HIS A 559 -35.05 -18.27 -5.05
C HIS A 559 -34.16 -17.11 -5.53
N ALA A 560 -33.74 -17.10 -6.81
CA ALA A 560 -32.94 -16.00 -7.38
C ALA A 560 -33.75 -14.70 -7.47
N ASP A 561 -35.01 -14.77 -7.83
CA ASP A 561 -35.93 -13.62 -7.87
C ASP A 561 -36.17 -13.06 -6.45
N ALA A 562 -36.35 -13.92 -5.44
CA ALA A 562 -36.46 -13.53 -4.05
C ALA A 562 -35.17 -12.88 -3.50
N LEU A 563 -34.01 -13.39 -3.86
CA LEU A 563 -32.73 -12.77 -3.52
C LEU A 563 -32.61 -11.37 -4.16
N LYS A 564 -33.04 -11.24 -5.43
CA LYS A 564 -33.02 -9.97 -6.13
C LYS A 564 -33.91 -8.94 -5.43
N ASP A 565 -35.12 -9.32 -5.09
CA ASP A 565 -36.04 -8.46 -4.32
C ASP A 565 -35.45 -8.09 -2.96
N ALA A 566 -34.86 -9.06 -2.25
CA ALA A 566 -34.25 -8.88 -0.95
C ALA A 566 -33.09 -7.83 -0.98
N TYR A 567 -32.10 -7.97 -1.88
CA TYR A 567 -30.98 -7.05 -1.92
C TYR A 567 -31.34 -5.68 -2.51
N GLN A 568 -32.42 -5.55 -3.31
CA GLN A 568 -32.89 -4.26 -3.74
C GLN A 568 -33.48 -3.43 -2.60
N HIS A 569 -34.16 -4.06 -1.64
CA HIS A 569 -34.81 -3.42 -0.51
C HIS A 569 -33.99 -3.40 0.78
N HIS A 570 -32.95 -4.26 0.87
CA HIS A 570 -32.11 -4.41 2.06
C HIS A 570 -30.63 -4.45 1.64
N HIS A 571 -29.96 -3.29 1.72
CA HIS A 571 -28.54 -3.17 1.37
C HIS A 571 -27.83 -2.07 2.16
N GLY A 572 -26.52 -2.15 2.28
CA GLY A 572 -25.63 -1.11 2.79
C GLY A 572 -25.55 -1.02 4.31
N ALA A 573 -26.62 -1.35 5.04
CA ALA A 573 -26.67 -1.22 6.51
C ALA A 573 -25.74 -2.24 7.20
N ALA A 574 -25.79 -3.49 6.80
CA ALA A 574 -25.00 -4.57 7.39
C ALA A 574 -23.49 -4.38 7.22
N GLY A 575 -23.04 -3.83 6.08
CA GLY A 575 -21.63 -3.52 5.86
C GLY A 575 -21.11 -2.41 6.76
N ARG A 576 -21.94 -1.41 7.04
CA ARG A 576 -21.60 -0.34 8.00
C ARG A 576 -21.49 -0.86 9.42
N GLU A 577 -22.37 -1.76 9.81
CA GLU A 577 -22.31 -2.44 11.11
C GLU A 577 -21.05 -3.31 11.22
N TRP A 578 -20.72 -4.06 10.17
CA TRP A 578 -19.48 -4.83 10.09
C TRP A 578 -18.24 -3.97 10.26
N ILE A 579 -18.16 -2.82 9.57
CA ILE A 579 -17.03 -1.90 9.66
C ILE A 579 -16.92 -1.30 11.06
N ARG A 580 -18.05 -0.92 11.71
CA ARG A 580 -18.06 -0.43 13.11
C ARG A 580 -17.52 -1.51 14.03
N TRP A 581 -18.01 -2.74 13.89
CA TRP A 581 -17.51 -3.85 14.69
C TRP A 581 -15.99 -4.04 14.51
N LEU A 582 -15.48 -4.01 13.29
CA LEU A 582 -14.04 -4.10 13.01
C LEU A 582 -13.26 -2.93 13.64
N SER A 583 -13.80 -1.72 13.60
CA SER A 583 -13.17 -0.55 14.22
C SER A 583 -12.97 -0.76 15.73
N ASP A 584 -13.95 -1.35 16.39
CA ASP A 584 -13.95 -1.56 17.83
C ASP A 584 -13.19 -2.83 18.27
N HIS A 585 -13.00 -3.81 17.37
CA HIS A 585 -12.44 -5.14 17.67
C HIS A 585 -11.22 -5.51 16.83
N GLN A 586 -10.36 -4.53 16.51
CA GLN A 586 -9.22 -4.73 15.59
C GLN A 586 -8.30 -5.88 16.02
N GLN A 587 -7.93 -5.95 17.32
CA GLN A 587 -7.04 -7.00 17.79
C GLN A 587 -7.67 -8.39 17.67
N GLN A 588 -8.95 -8.53 18.00
CA GLN A 588 -9.69 -9.79 17.84
C GLN A 588 -9.74 -10.21 16.36
N ALA A 589 -9.92 -9.27 15.46
CA ALA A 589 -9.93 -9.52 14.03
C ALA A 589 -8.55 -10.01 13.51
N ILE A 590 -7.46 -9.38 13.98
CA ILE A 590 -6.09 -9.79 13.65
C ILE A 590 -5.81 -11.22 14.15
N ASP A 591 -6.20 -11.52 15.38
CA ASP A 591 -5.94 -12.83 16.00
C ASP A 591 -6.75 -13.94 15.29
N ALA A 592 -8.02 -13.68 14.96
CA ALA A 592 -8.83 -14.63 14.20
C ALA A 592 -8.25 -14.94 12.80
N VAL A 593 -7.71 -13.92 12.10
CA VAL A 593 -7.01 -14.16 10.82
C VAL A 593 -5.79 -15.05 11.01
N ARG A 594 -4.97 -14.79 12.04
CA ARG A 594 -3.78 -15.60 12.35
C ARG A 594 -4.13 -17.05 12.70
N GLU A 595 -5.18 -17.25 13.49
CA GLU A 595 -5.68 -18.59 13.85
C GLU A 595 -6.15 -19.37 12.60
N CYS A 596 -6.93 -18.73 11.74
CA CYS A 596 -7.35 -19.36 10.48
C CYS A 596 -6.16 -19.65 9.57
N GLU A 597 -5.19 -18.73 9.44
CA GLU A 597 -3.96 -18.97 8.64
C GLU A 597 -3.16 -20.17 9.21
N ALA A 598 -3.05 -20.29 10.53
CA ALA A 598 -2.37 -21.42 11.17
C ALA A 598 -3.12 -22.74 10.91
N ARG A 599 -4.45 -22.74 11.05
CA ARG A 599 -5.31 -23.89 10.74
C ARG A 599 -5.15 -24.33 9.28
N TRP A 600 -5.26 -23.41 8.33
CA TRP A 600 -5.13 -23.72 6.90
C TRP A 600 -3.75 -24.23 6.52
N ARG A 601 -2.69 -23.71 7.16
CA ARG A 601 -1.31 -24.21 6.98
C ARG A 601 -1.18 -25.67 7.40
N SER A 602 -1.91 -26.12 8.43
CA SER A 602 -1.91 -27.51 8.86
C SER A 602 -2.84 -28.41 8.04
N LEU A 603 -3.86 -27.85 7.37
CA LEU A 603 -4.79 -28.60 6.51
C LEU A 603 -4.20 -28.95 5.15
N ILE A 604 -3.33 -28.09 4.61
CA ILE A 604 -2.73 -28.29 3.28
C ILE A 604 -1.51 -29.19 3.44
N PRO A 605 -1.45 -30.36 2.74
CA PRO A 605 -0.31 -31.25 2.78
C PRO A 605 1.01 -30.52 2.40
N ALA A 606 2.09 -30.85 3.09
CA ALA A 606 3.39 -30.16 2.93
C ALA A 606 4.03 -30.40 1.56
N ASP A 607 3.63 -31.44 0.86
CA ASP A 607 4.09 -31.80 -0.50
C ASP A 607 3.35 -31.04 -1.61
N TYR A 608 2.29 -30.28 -1.28
CA TYR A 608 1.62 -29.43 -2.25
C TYR A 608 2.51 -28.26 -2.64
N GLY A 609 2.34 -27.77 -3.88
CA GLY A 609 3.13 -26.66 -4.42
C GLY A 609 2.99 -25.37 -3.61
N GLU A 610 4.05 -24.53 -3.56
CA GLU A 610 4.04 -23.24 -2.84
C GLU A 610 2.86 -22.34 -3.23
N GLN A 611 2.39 -22.42 -4.47
CA GLN A 611 1.25 -21.66 -4.96
C GLN A 611 -0.04 -22.06 -4.24
N VAL A 612 -0.22 -23.35 -3.96
CA VAL A 612 -1.39 -23.88 -3.22
C VAL A 612 -1.37 -23.36 -1.79
N HIS A 613 -0.21 -23.33 -1.14
CA HIS A 613 -0.08 -22.74 0.21
C HIS A 613 -0.37 -21.23 0.23
N ARG A 614 0.07 -20.47 -0.79
CA ARG A 614 -0.24 -19.03 -0.92
C ARG A 614 -1.74 -18.78 -1.11
N VAL A 615 -2.40 -19.60 -1.92
CA VAL A 615 -3.86 -19.53 -2.11
C VAL A 615 -4.59 -19.97 -0.86
N GLY A 616 -4.14 -21.00 -0.17
CA GLY A 616 -4.67 -21.41 1.12
C GLY A 616 -4.72 -20.29 2.15
N ALA A 617 -3.72 -19.41 2.17
CA ALA A 617 -3.74 -18.21 3.02
C ALA A 617 -4.88 -17.24 2.65
N ARG A 618 -5.29 -17.16 1.37
CA ARG A 618 -6.45 -16.34 0.95
C ARG A 618 -7.76 -16.96 1.43
N PHE A 619 -7.90 -18.29 1.32
CA PHE A 619 -9.05 -19.00 1.87
C PHE A 619 -9.13 -18.91 3.39
N ALA A 620 -7.99 -18.88 4.08
CA ALA A 620 -7.94 -18.62 5.52
C ALA A 620 -8.52 -17.23 5.89
N ILE A 621 -8.22 -16.20 5.11
CA ILE A 621 -8.79 -14.85 5.29
C ILE A 621 -10.30 -14.86 5.04
N LEU A 622 -10.77 -15.55 4.01
CA LEU A 622 -12.20 -15.70 3.73
C LEU A 622 -12.92 -16.44 4.87
N GLU A 623 -12.33 -17.49 5.43
CA GLU A 623 -12.87 -18.20 6.59
C GLU A 623 -12.95 -17.30 7.82
N ALA A 624 -11.86 -16.58 8.14
CA ALA A 624 -11.84 -15.65 9.26
C ALA A 624 -12.93 -14.56 9.09
N ALA A 625 -13.09 -14.04 7.87
CA ALA A 625 -14.10 -13.05 7.55
C ALA A 625 -15.53 -13.56 7.77
N LEU A 626 -15.83 -14.80 7.37
CA LEU A 626 -17.16 -15.40 7.63
C LEU A 626 -17.40 -15.67 9.11
N LEU A 627 -16.42 -16.22 9.82
CA LEU A 627 -16.54 -16.51 11.24
C LEU A 627 -16.79 -15.25 12.07
N LEU A 628 -16.00 -14.20 11.83
CA LEU A 628 -16.18 -12.90 12.47
C LEU A 628 -17.47 -12.21 11.98
N GLY A 629 -17.78 -12.34 10.70
CA GLY A 629 -18.98 -11.79 10.06
C GLY A 629 -20.29 -12.42 10.55
N GLY A 630 -20.22 -13.43 11.40
CA GLY A 630 -21.37 -13.96 12.12
C GLY A 630 -22.17 -12.89 12.88
N VAL A 631 -21.52 -11.77 13.25
CA VAL A 631 -22.17 -10.61 13.89
C VAL A 631 -23.22 -9.94 13.00
N VAL A 632 -23.10 -10.05 11.67
CA VAL A 632 -24.05 -9.48 10.70
C VAL A 632 -24.79 -10.56 9.89
N THR A 633 -24.26 -11.78 9.80
CA THR A 633 -24.90 -12.87 9.03
C THR A 633 -25.72 -13.80 9.89
N GLY A 634 -25.40 -13.92 11.19
CA GLY A 634 -26.01 -14.88 12.09
C GLY A 634 -25.67 -16.36 11.80
N TRP A 635 -24.68 -16.61 10.93
CA TRP A 635 -24.33 -17.97 10.49
C TRP A 635 -23.47 -18.71 11.52
N ASP A 636 -23.69 -20.01 11.62
CA ASP A 636 -22.88 -20.86 12.47
C ASP A 636 -21.49 -21.13 11.88
N ALA A 637 -20.53 -21.36 12.78
CA ALA A 637 -19.14 -21.50 12.42
C ALA A 637 -18.85 -22.72 11.53
N GLN A 638 -19.58 -23.83 11.71
CA GLN A 638 -19.34 -25.04 10.94
C GLN A 638 -19.76 -24.87 9.48
N THR A 639 -20.95 -24.34 9.23
CA THR A 639 -21.44 -24.06 7.87
C THR A 639 -20.54 -23.02 7.16
N CYS A 640 -20.01 -22.04 7.90
CA CYS A 640 -19.04 -21.09 7.36
C CYS A 640 -17.75 -21.79 6.88
N ARG A 641 -17.19 -22.68 7.70
CA ARG A 641 -16.01 -23.48 7.34
C ARG A 641 -16.27 -24.39 6.14
N ASP A 642 -17.42 -25.06 6.12
CA ASP A 642 -17.81 -25.98 5.04
C ASP A 642 -17.93 -25.23 3.70
N ALA A 643 -18.47 -24.01 3.70
CA ALA A 643 -18.59 -23.18 2.50
C ALA A 643 -17.22 -22.80 1.92
N ILE A 644 -16.29 -22.37 2.77
CA ILE A 644 -14.95 -22.00 2.34
C ILE A 644 -14.14 -23.22 1.91
N GLN A 645 -14.23 -24.34 2.65
CA GLN A 645 -13.59 -25.58 2.27
C GLN A 645 -14.12 -26.14 0.93
N HIS A 646 -15.43 -26.03 0.69
CA HIS A 646 -16.04 -26.42 -0.59
C HIS A 646 -15.45 -25.59 -1.75
N SER A 647 -15.38 -24.29 -1.61
CA SER A 647 -14.83 -23.39 -2.64
C SER A 647 -13.32 -23.61 -2.86
N TYR A 648 -12.58 -23.89 -1.81
CA TYR A 648 -11.17 -24.28 -1.92
C TYR A 648 -11.01 -25.60 -2.67
N ASN A 649 -11.81 -26.62 -2.35
CA ASN A 649 -11.75 -27.92 -3.00
C ASN A 649 -12.16 -27.82 -4.50
N ALA A 650 -13.13 -26.95 -4.82
CA ALA A 650 -13.48 -26.64 -6.21
C ALA A 650 -12.31 -26.01 -6.96
N TRP A 651 -11.69 -24.99 -6.37
CA TRP A 651 -10.50 -24.35 -6.92
C TRP A 651 -9.33 -25.33 -7.07
N LEU A 652 -9.07 -26.18 -6.06
CA LEU A 652 -7.95 -27.13 -6.05
C LEU A 652 -8.08 -28.20 -7.15
N ARG A 653 -9.31 -28.66 -7.43
CA ARG A 653 -9.57 -29.63 -8.52
C ARG A 653 -9.17 -29.06 -9.89
N GLU A 654 -9.43 -27.78 -10.14
CA GLU A 654 -9.07 -27.12 -11.41
C GLU A 654 -7.61 -26.69 -11.47
N PHE A 655 -7.07 -26.23 -10.34
CA PHE A 655 -5.70 -25.73 -10.28
C PHE A 655 -4.67 -26.86 -10.20
N GLY A 656 -5.00 -27.96 -9.50
CA GLY A 656 -4.10 -29.06 -9.20
C GLY A 656 -3.26 -28.82 -7.92
N THR A 657 -2.63 -29.88 -7.45
CA THR A 657 -1.83 -29.89 -6.20
C THR A 657 -0.35 -29.54 -6.43
N GLY A 658 0.11 -29.60 -7.70
CA GLY A 658 1.50 -29.38 -8.11
C GLY A 658 1.86 -27.92 -8.32
N ASN A 659 3.11 -27.68 -8.70
CA ASN A 659 3.55 -26.37 -9.18
C ASN A 659 3.09 -26.20 -10.65
N LYS A 660 2.14 -25.32 -10.89
CA LYS A 660 1.55 -25.09 -12.22
C LYS A 660 2.60 -24.63 -13.25
N GLU A 661 3.63 -23.90 -12.82
CA GLU A 661 4.73 -23.53 -13.71
C GLU A 661 5.54 -24.76 -14.14
N HIS A 662 5.74 -25.74 -13.24
CA HIS A 662 6.39 -27.02 -13.58
C HIS A 662 5.54 -27.82 -14.57
N GLN A 663 4.24 -27.88 -14.36
CA GLN A 663 3.33 -28.57 -15.26
C GLN A 663 3.28 -27.92 -16.64
N GLN A 664 3.23 -26.59 -16.72
CA GLN A 664 3.34 -25.85 -18.00
C GLN A 664 4.65 -26.12 -18.75
N ILE A 665 5.78 -26.29 -18.03
CA ILE A 665 7.06 -26.64 -18.60
C ILE A 665 7.02 -28.03 -19.22
N ILE A 666 6.43 -29.00 -18.52
CA ILE A 666 6.25 -30.38 -19.00
C ILE A 666 5.36 -30.39 -20.24
N GLU A 667 4.15 -29.84 -20.16
CA GLU A 667 3.19 -29.76 -21.26
C GLU A 667 3.76 -29.04 -22.49
N GLN A 668 4.52 -27.96 -22.30
CA GLN A 668 5.16 -27.25 -23.41
C GLN A 668 6.22 -28.11 -24.13
N THR A 669 6.96 -28.91 -23.35
CA THR A 669 7.98 -29.83 -23.89
C THR A 669 7.30 -30.96 -24.66
N GLU A 670 6.26 -31.57 -24.08
CA GLU A 670 5.48 -32.63 -24.72
C GLU A 670 4.81 -32.14 -26.02
N ALA A 671 4.14 -30.98 -25.97
CA ALA A 671 3.53 -30.38 -27.15
C ALA A 671 4.54 -30.11 -28.27
N PHE A 672 5.76 -29.66 -27.95
CA PHE A 672 6.80 -29.46 -28.94
C PHE A 672 7.29 -30.78 -29.53
N LEU A 673 7.55 -31.79 -28.69
CA LEU A 673 8.02 -33.09 -29.14
C LEU A 673 6.96 -33.84 -29.94
N ASN A 674 5.68 -33.78 -29.58
CA ASN A 674 4.58 -34.32 -30.33
C ASN A 674 4.43 -33.66 -31.72
N ALA A 675 4.51 -32.34 -31.78
CA ALA A 675 4.36 -31.60 -33.04
C ALA A 675 5.54 -31.79 -34.00
N TYR A 676 6.78 -31.86 -33.45
CA TYR A 676 7.98 -31.76 -34.27
C TYR A 676 8.98 -32.93 -34.10
N GLY A 677 8.75 -33.85 -33.18
CA GLY A 677 9.68 -34.95 -32.87
C GLY A 677 9.98 -35.86 -34.06
N LEU A 678 9.02 -36.10 -34.95
CA LEU A 678 9.21 -36.91 -36.16
C LEU A 678 9.71 -36.07 -37.34
N SER A 679 9.31 -34.82 -37.46
CA SER A 679 9.55 -33.96 -38.63
C SER A 679 10.85 -33.18 -38.57
N ARG A 680 11.36 -32.79 -37.36
CA ARG A 680 12.51 -31.95 -37.18
C ARG A 680 13.68 -32.62 -36.44
N PHE A 681 13.55 -33.89 -36.02
CA PHE A 681 14.64 -34.68 -35.41
C PHE A 681 15.05 -35.83 -36.31
N ALA A 682 16.26 -35.80 -36.81
CA ALA A 682 16.81 -36.88 -37.65
C ALA A 682 17.13 -38.13 -36.80
N PRO A 683 16.93 -39.35 -37.32
CA PRO A 683 17.51 -40.55 -36.70
C PRO A 683 19.04 -40.42 -36.54
N LEU A 684 19.61 -41.02 -35.50
CA LEU A 684 21.08 -41.10 -35.39
C LEU A 684 21.65 -41.89 -36.56
N GLY A 685 22.72 -41.42 -37.17
CA GLY A 685 23.34 -41.98 -38.39
C GLY A 685 22.73 -41.42 -39.69
N TYR A 686 21.90 -40.39 -39.60
CA TYR A 686 21.28 -39.70 -40.72
C TYR A 686 22.33 -39.03 -41.64
N ASP A 687 22.26 -39.31 -42.98
CA ASP A 687 23.08 -38.61 -43.96
C ASP A 687 22.28 -37.41 -44.55
N PRO A 688 22.72 -36.17 -44.34
CA PRO A 688 22.05 -34.97 -44.83
C PRO A 688 21.94 -34.88 -46.37
N ARG A 689 22.67 -35.75 -47.09
CA ARG A 689 22.64 -35.83 -48.56
C ARG A 689 21.45 -36.60 -49.11
N ASP A 690 20.81 -37.44 -48.27
CA ASP A 690 19.66 -38.24 -48.72
C ASP A 690 18.37 -37.39 -48.83
N LEU A 691 17.97 -36.74 -47.79
CA LEU A 691 16.77 -35.82 -47.78
C LEU A 691 16.99 -34.77 -46.72
N PRO A 692 17.27 -33.49 -47.06
CA PRO A 692 17.53 -32.45 -46.08
C PRO A 692 16.29 -32.16 -45.23
N ILE A 693 16.44 -32.29 -43.90
CA ILE A 693 15.40 -31.88 -42.94
C ILE A 693 15.53 -30.37 -42.76
N ARG A 694 14.45 -29.66 -43.11
CA ARG A 694 14.36 -28.20 -42.90
C ARG A 694 14.25 -27.90 -41.43
N ASP A 695 15.00 -26.90 -40.93
CA ASP A 695 15.03 -26.48 -39.54
C ASP A 695 15.30 -27.63 -38.55
N LEU A 696 16.37 -28.37 -38.78
CA LEU A 696 16.78 -29.51 -37.95
C LEU A 696 16.91 -29.09 -36.49
N ALA A 697 16.10 -29.68 -35.60
CA ALA A 697 16.03 -29.41 -34.16
C ALA A 697 17.05 -30.27 -33.35
N GLY A 698 17.50 -31.38 -33.91
CA GLY A 698 18.39 -32.32 -33.25
C GLY A 698 18.30 -33.71 -33.85
N TYR A 699 18.73 -34.70 -33.07
CA TYR A 699 18.67 -36.11 -33.44
C TYR A 699 17.80 -36.90 -32.51
N ARG A 700 17.25 -38.04 -32.97
CA ARG A 700 16.44 -38.95 -32.16
C ARG A 700 16.99 -40.38 -32.21
N LYS A 701 16.80 -41.10 -31.12
CA LYS A 701 17.08 -42.51 -30.98
C LYS A 701 15.83 -43.21 -30.45
N LYS A 702 15.27 -44.16 -31.16
CA LYS A 702 14.18 -45.01 -30.69
C LYS A 702 14.74 -46.02 -29.67
N GLY A 703 13.98 -46.32 -28.61
CA GLY A 703 14.34 -47.37 -27.66
C GLY A 703 14.49 -48.76 -28.33
N ASN A 704 15.12 -49.69 -27.60
CA ASN A 704 15.40 -51.02 -28.12
C ASN A 704 14.19 -51.97 -27.99
N HIS A 705 13.19 -51.61 -27.12
CA HIS A 705 11.97 -52.38 -26.89
C HIS A 705 10.75 -51.49 -27.07
N ASP A 706 9.59 -52.09 -27.39
CA ASP A 706 8.33 -51.39 -27.39
C ASP A 706 8.00 -50.95 -25.93
N GLY A 707 7.72 -49.66 -25.76
CA GLY A 707 7.54 -49.02 -24.43
C GLY A 707 8.78 -48.30 -23.90
N ASP A 708 9.95 -48.40 -24.53
CA ASP A 708 11.08 -47.58 -24.17
C ASP A 708 10.89 -46.12 -24.63
N PRO A 709 11.32 -45.11 -23.85
CA PRO A 709 11.20 -43.72 -24.24
C PRO A 709 12.03 -43.42 -25.51
N ILE A 710 11.52 -42.55 -26.35
CA ILE A 710 12.28 -41.96 -27.45
C ILE A 710 13.24 -40.94 -26.86
N ILE A 711 14.53 -41.05 -27.19
CA ILE A 711 15.56 -40.10 -26.75
C ILE A 711 15.77 -39.05 -27.84
N PHE A 712 15.55 -37.76 -27.47
CA PHE A 712 15.79 -36.63 -28.34
C PHE A 712 17.05 -35.88 -27.92
N TYR A 713 18.05 -35.85 -28.79
CA TYR A 713 19.29 -35.08 -28.65
C TYR A 713 19.06 -33.69 -29.24
N THR A 714 18.50 -32.78 -28.44
CA THR A 714 18.04 -31.46 -28.86
C THR A 714 19.17 -30.45 -28.90
N PHE A 715 19.31 -29.70 -29.99
CA PHE A 715 20.29 -28.63 -30.10
C PHE A 715 20.06 -27.52 -29.09
N PRO A 716 21.13 -26.89 -28.56
CA PRO A 716 20.98 -25.81 -27.59
C PRO A 716 20.08 -24.66 -28.07
N ALA A 717 20.22 -24.23 -29.33
CA ALA A 717 19.40 -23.16 -29.90
C ALA A 717 17.89 -23.53 -29.88
N THR A 718 17.54 -24.75 -30.31
CA THR A 718 16.13 -25.22 -30.28
C THR A 718 15.58 -25.33 -28.88
N PHE A 719 16.40 -25.90 -27.95
CA PHE A 719 15.96 -26.01 -26.56
C PHE A 719 15.71 -24.63 -25.92
N GLU A 720 16.69 -23.73 -26.07
CA GLU A 720 16.69 -22.43 -25.37
C GLU A 720 15.72 -21.41 -26.00
N GLN A 721 15.59 -21.39 -27.34
CA GLN A 721 14.82 -20.37 -28.06
C GLN A 721 13.40 -20.83 -28.41
N GLU A 722 13.16 -22.14 -28.56
CA GLU A 722 11.87 -22.69 -28.99
C GLU A 722 11.19 -23.45 -27.84
N ILE A 723 11.81 -24.51 -27.28
CA ILE A 723 11.19 -25.35 -26.24
C ILE A 723 11.04 -24.57 -24.92
N ALA A 724 12.10 -23.96 -24.43
CA ALA A 724 12.07 -23.20 -23.17
C ALA A 724 11.60 -21.75 -23.35
N ARG A 725 11.00 -21.41 -24.51
CA ARG A 725 10.57 -20.05 -24.81
C ARG A 725 9.60 -19.51 -23.76
N GLY A 726 9.95 -18.37 -23.15
CA GLY A 726 9.14 -17.71 -22.14
C GLY A 726 9.52 -18.08 -20.70
N PHE A 727 10.47 -18.99 -20.50
CA PHE A 727 10.96 -19.42 -19.19
C PHE A 727 12.47 -19.17 -19.03
N ASN A 728 12.95 -19.21 -17.78
CA ASN A 728 14.38 -19.28 -17.51
C ASN A 728 14.89 -20.66 -17.91
N VAL A 729 15.86 -20.73 -18.83
CA VAL A 729 16.38 -21.98 -19.41
C VAL A 729 16.91 -22.95 -18.35
N ARG A 730 17.59 -22.43 -17.31
CA ARG A 730 18.17 -23.27 -16.25
C ARG A 730 17.06 -23.88 -15.37
N GLN A 731 16.09 -23.09 -14.98
CA GLN A 731 14.92 -23.55 -14.22
C GLN A 731 14.10 -24.56 -15.04
N PHE A 732 13.89 -24.28 -16.33
CA PHE A 732 13.20 -25.18 -17.26
C PHE A 732 13.87 -26.56 -17.32
N ALA A 733 15.18 -26.59 -17.51
CA ALA A 733 15.96 -27.81 -17.55
C ALA A 733 15.95 -28.58 -16.20
N GLU A 734 15.94 -27.84 -15.08
CA GLU A 734 15.85 -28.45 -13.74
C GLU A 734 14.50 -29.12 -13.50
N VAL A 735 13.42 -28.50 -13.91
CA VAL A 735 12.07 -29.08 -13.84
C VAL A 735 11.97 -30.36 -14.68
N LEU A 736 12.43 -30.32 -15.93
CA LEU A 736 12.42 -31.49 -16.81
C LEU A 736 13.30 -32.61 -16.27
N LYS A 737 14.43 -32.29 -15.66
CA LYS A 737 15.30 -33.29 -14.99
C LYS A 737 14.55 -33.96 -13.83
N ASN A 738 13.88 -33.17 -13.00
CA ASN A 738 13.14 -33.69 -11.84
C ASN A 738 11.92 -34.52 -12.26
N ALA A 739 11.31 -34.21 -13.42
CA ALA A 739 10.26 -34.99 -14.04
C ALA A 739 10.75 -36.23 -14.80
N GLY A 740 12.08 -36.49 -14.86
CA GLY A 740 12.64 -37.61 -15.61
C GLY A 740 12.70 -37.41 -17.13
N MET A 741 12.24 -36.25 -17.61
CA MET A 741 12.21 -35.92 -19.05
C MET A 741 13.54 -35.40 -19.59
N LEU A 742 14.48 -35.04 -18.73
CA LEU A 742 15.81 -34.60 -19.14
C LEU A 742 16.89 -35.42 -18.41
N THR A 743 17.79 -36.05 -19.18
CA THR A 743 18.93 -36.76 -18.64
C THR A 743 20.15 -35.84 -18.61
N PRO A 744 20.65 -35.46 -17.44
CA PRO A 744 21.86 -34.65 -17.33
C PRO A 744 23.10 -35.48 -17.68
N PRO A 745 24.23 -34.86 -18.11
CA PRO A 745 25.47 -35.57 -18.38
C PRO A 745 26.03 -36.19 -17.09
N THR A 746 26.64 -37.37 -17.22
CA THR A 746 27.29 -38.11 -16.11
C THR A 746 28.50 -37.41 -15.52
N SER A 747 29.16 -36.53 -16.28
CA SER A 747 30.32 -35.75 -15.86
C SER A 747 30.15 -34.29 -16.27
N GLY A 748 30.25 -33.36 -15.32
CA GLY A 748 30.17 -31.91 -15.58
C GLY A 748 29.11 -31.18 -14.76
N ARG A 749 29.20 -29.83 -14.76
CA ARG A 749 28.20 -28.94 -14.16
C ARG A 749 27.27 -28.44 -15.27
N GLY A 750 25.99 -28.79 -15.22
CA GLY A 750 24.98 -28.29 -16.14
C GLY A 750 24.10 -29.38 -16.75
N TYR A 751 23.23 -28.99 -17.70
CA TYR A 751 22.23 -29.86 -18.32
C TYR A 751 22.54 -30.28 -19.75
N GLN A 752 23.61 -29.75 -20.36
CA GLN A 752 24.02 -30.06 -21.73
C GLN A 752 25.00 -31.26 -21.76
N GLY A 753 24.58 -32.29 -22.46
CA GLY A 753 25.43 -33.46 -22.81
C GLY A 753 26.12 -33.26 -24.14
N ARG A 754 26.72 -34.36 -24.63
CA ARG A 754 27.35 -34.46 -25.96
C ARG A 754 26.91 -35.73 -26.63
N VAL A 755 26.59 -35.65 -27.92
CA VAL A 755 26.34 -36.81 -28.80
C VAL A 755 27.36 -36.81 -29.92
N ARG A 756 27.75 -37.99 -30.38
CA ARG A 756 28.65 -38.14 -31.52
C ARG A 756 27.83 -38.51 -32.76
N GLU A 757 27.87 -37.62 -33.75
CA GLU A 757 27.17 -37.81 -35.02
C GLU A 757 28.06 -37.38 -36.19
N GLY A 758 28.11 -38.19 -37.26
CA GLY A 758 28.96 -37.92 -38.42
C GLY A 758 30.43 -37.69 -38.08
N GLY A 759 30.97 -38.38 -37.06
CA GLY A 759 32.36 -38.21 -36.57
C GLY A 759 32.61 -36.96 -35.74
N ARG A 760 31.59 -36.06 -35.51
CA ARG A 760 31.69 -34.83 -34.75
C ARG A 760 31.01 -34.96 -33.39
N GLN A 761 31.56 -34.31 -32.38
CA GLN A 761 30.92 -34.15 -31.06
C GLN A 761 30.05 -32.91 -31.05
N ILE A 762 28.76 -33.09 -30.79
CA ILE A 762 27.73 -32.01 -30.78
C ILE A 762 27.21 -31.83 -29.36
N ARG A 763 27.06 -30.59 -28.89
CA ARG A 763 26.40 -30.29 -27.61
C ARG A 763 24.89 -30.39 -27.78
N VAL A 764 24.20 -31.02 -26.81
CA VAL A 764 22.77 -31.28 -26.86
C VAL A 764 22.17 -31.29 -25.45
N TYR A 765 20.88 -30.99 -25.35
CA TYR A 765 20.04 -31.41 -24.22
C TYR A 765 19.43 -32.78 -24.57
N VAL A 766 19.48 -33.71 -23.61
CA VAL A 766 18.99 -35.10 -23.83
C VAL A 766 17.62 -35.19 -23.19
N LEU A 767 16.57 -35.22 -24.03
CA LEU A 767 15.17 -35.32 -23.59
C LEU A 767 14.66 -36.75 -23.78
N ASN A 768 13.93 -37.25 -22.79
CA ASN A 768 13.26 -38.55 -22.80
C ASN A 768 11.76 -38.30 -23.00
N PHE A 769 11.13 -38.97 -23.94
CA PHE A 769 9.72 -38.82 -24.24
C PHE A 769 9.06 -40.19 -24.41
N MET A 770 7.97 -40.44 -23.68
CA MET A 770 7.14 -41.63 -23.80
C MET A 770 5.98 -41.29 -24.74
N ASP A 771 5.79 -42.07 -25.78
CA ASP A 771 4.68 -41.92 -26.70
C ASP A 771 3.45 -42.67 -26.14
N GLU A 772 2.41 -41.89 -25.74
CA GLU A 772 1.20 -42.44 -25.11
C GLU A 772 0.40 -43.36 -26.04
N GLU A 773 0.56 -43.26 -27.38
CA GLU A 773 -0.14 -44.15 -28.35
C GLU A 773 0.34 -45.60 -28.28
N SER A 774 1.53 -45.89 -27.66
CA SER A 774 2.02 -47.25 -27.55
C SER A 774 1.56 -48.02 -26.30
N SER A 775 0.70 -47.41 -25.47
CA SER A 775 0.27 -47.96 -24.16
C SER A 775 -1.16 -48.51 -24.14
N GLN A 776 -1.86 -48.57 -25.29
CA GLN A 776 -3.16 -49.28 -25.32
C GLN A 776 -2.90 -50.78 -25.50
N PRO A 777 -3.35 -51.65 -24.57
CA PRO A 777 -3.34 -53.06 -24.80
C PRO A 777 -4.31 -53.36 -25.98
N GLU A 778 -3.82 -54.08 -26.99
CA GLU A 778 -4.71 -54.68 -28.00
C GLU A 778 -5.77 -55.54 -27.26
N GLU A 779 -7.07 -55.19 -27.41
CA GLU A 779 -8.16 -56.04 -27.07
C GLU A 779 -8.32 -57.19 -28.11
#